data_119916b921b633e300e2540a75fbb3f6
#
_entry.id   119916b921b633e300e2540a75fbb3f6
#
_cell.length_a   1.000
_cell.length_b   1.000
_cell.length_c   1.000
_cell.angle_alpha   90.00
_cell.angle_beta   90.00
_cell.angle_gamma   90.00
#
_symmetry.space_group_name_H-M   'P 1'
#
loop_
_entity.id
_entity.type
_entity.pdbx_description
1 polymer ?
#
loop_
_entity_poly.entity_id
_entity_poly.type
_entity_poly.pdbx_seq_one_letter_code
_entity_poly.pdbx_strand_id
1 'polypeptide(L)'
;MEHLPGVKPLTWKGDLAARMVAGMDRYLRRATAERAAQRERYWKRDTTSWERHEKSIAPNRKRLAKCLGVVDDRVPADMQVVAWAGTSLDRPSAERPSEAAPYTIHAVRWHVLPGLTAEGLLLEPTAPAVANVVALGDADQTPEQVADGFGGALAASGCRVLIPTLINRDCEWSGVAGILTNQPHREFIYRAAYELGRHVIGAEIQKVLAAVDWFDQFRLPMGVMGYGEGGLIAFNAAALDTRLGLAVVSGYFGPREKLFAEPIYRNTWRLLEEFGDAEIASLVAPRFLIVEHCPFPAVSGPPQVEGRSGAAPGAITTPSVAAVEKELKRAMGLLGDLPPSFGLIEADAPGSLLTFEFIQEVSGGAVCAPDELPTVPLPPGLPDPQARLKRQFDEMVEWTQALMREAEYVRRDYWAKADATDVKLWEKTTKAYRKRFHEEVIGALPAPDMPPNPRGRQVFATEAYTGYEVVLDVYPDVFAYGILLVPHDIAPGERRPVVVCQHGLEGRPQDVADPRIEENCYHYFACRLAQRGFVTFSPQNPYIGMDKFRVLQRMANPLGLSLFSFIIPQHQRILDFLKTLPYVDGKRMAFYGLSYGGKTAVRVPAVVTDYCLSVCSGDFNEWIWKNASARAPLSYLRTGEYEMFEFDLGMTFNYAEMTYLICPRPFMVERGHWDGVSWDEWVSYEFAKTRYRYDLLGIGERTEIEYFNGPHEINGVGAFAFLEKHLRG
;
A
#
# COMPACT_ATOMS: atom_id res chain seq x y z
N MET A 1 -15.40 -44.50 -4.96
CA MET A 1 -15.66 -44.28 -3.51
C MET A 1 -16.69 -43.14 -3.40
N GLU A 2 -17.87 -43.41 -2.86
CA GLU A 2 -18.89 -42.34 -2.72
C GLU A 2 -18.51 -41.24 -1.72
N HIS A 3 -17.59 -41.50 -0.82
CA HIS A 3 -17.12 -40.56 0.20
C HIS A 3 -15.61 -40.57 0.37
N LEU A 4 -15.01 -39.41 0.60
CA LEU A 4 -13.61 -39.29 0.96
C LEU A 4 -13.38 -39.79 2.40
N PRO A 5 -12.30 -40.55 2.68
CA PRO A 5 -12.00 -41.02 4.04
C PRO A 5 -11.85 -39.85 5.04
N GLY A 6 -12.52 -39.93 6.19
CA GLY A 6 -12.43 -38.93 7.25
C GLY A 6 -13.10 -37.58 6.98
N VAL A 7 -13.88 -37.47 5.89
CA VAL A 7 -14.52 -36.23 5.46
C VAL A 7 -16.03 -36.27 5.71
N LYS A 8 -16.57 -35.24 6.35
CA LYS A 8 -18.01 -35.09 6.59
C LYS A 8 -18.73 -34.64 5.30
N PRO A 9 -20.04 -34.87 5.16
CA PRO A 9 -20.80 -34.37 4.03
C PRO A 9 -20.77 -32.84 3.94
N LEU A 10 -20.50 -32.29 2.76
CA LEU A 10 -20.62 -30.87 2.48
C LEU A 10 -22.06 -30.53 2.12
N THR A 11 -22.77 -29.89 3.05
CA THR A 11 -24.18 -29.50 2.90
C THR A 11 -24.37 -28.04 2.45
N TRP A 12 -23.28 -27.27 2.35
CA TRP A 12 -23.35 -25.89 1.91
C TRP A 12 -23.81 -25.79 0.47
N LYS A 13 -24.71 -24.83 0.21
CA LYS A 13 -25.25 -24.52 -1.10
C LYS A 13 -24.83 -23.10 -1.52
N GLY A 14 -25.00 -22.78 -2.80
CA GLY A 14 -24.71 -21.49 -3.39
C GLY A 14 -23.24 -21.31 -3.78
N ASP A 15 -22.88 -20.08 -4.04
CA ASP A 15 -21.52 -19.71 -4.49
C ASP A 15 -20.53 -19.70 -3.31
N LEU A 16 -19.66 -20.72 -3.24
CA LEU A 16 -18.66 -20.85 -2.19
C LEU A 16 -17.52 -19.85 -2.34
N ALA A 17 -17.22 -19.40 -3.57
CA ALA A 17 -16.21 -18.36 -3.81
C ALA A 17 -16.69 -17.00 -3.27
N ALA A 18 -17.91 -16.60 -3.59
CA ALA A 18 -18.52 -15.38 -3.03
C ALA A 18 -18.63 -15.44 -1.50
N ARG A 19 -18.94 -16.63 -0.93
CA ARG A 19 -18.96 -16.86 0.51
C ARG A 19 -17.59 -16.70 1.15
N MET A 20 -16.52 -17.13 0.48
CA MET A 20 -15.12 -16.95 0.91
C MET A 20 -14.78 -15.46 1.03
N VAL A 21 -15.03 -14.67 0.00
CA VAL A 21 -14.79 -13.22 -0.01
C VAL A 21 -15.57 -12.52 1.10
N ALA A 22 -16.86 -12.84 1.26
CA ALA A 22 -17.68 -12.29 2.33
C ALA A 22 -17.20 -12.71 3.74
N GLY A 23 -16.64 -13.90 3.87
CA GLY A 23 -16.03 -14.37 5.12
C GLY A 23 -14.78 -13.59 5.50
N MET A 24 -13.90 -13.33 4.52
CA MET A 24 -12.71 -12.50 4.72
C MET A 24 -13.07 -11.06 5.08
N ASP A 25 -14.12 -10.47 4.48
CA ASP A 25 -14.61 -9.14 4.85
C ASP A 25 -15.00 -9.09 6.34
N ARG A 26 -15.80 -10.06 6.81
CA ARG A 26 -16.17 -10.15 8.24
C ARG A 26 -14.95 -10.29 9.15
N TYR A 27 -13.99 -11.12 8.74
CA TYR A 27 -12.73 -11.29 9.49
C TYR A 27 -11.98 -9.97 9.62
N LEU A 28 -11.77 -9.25 8.49
CA LEU A 28 -11.00 -8.00 8.49
C LEU A 28 -11.70 -6.89 9.28
N ARG A 29 -13.03 -6.77 9.23
CA ARG A 29 -13.78 -5.81 10.06
C ARG A 29 -13.59 -6.09 11.55
N ARG A 30 -13.67 -7.35 11.96
CA ARG A 30 -13.40 -7.75 13.35
C ARG A 30 -11.95 -7.49 13.72
N ALA A 31 -10.99 -7.88 12.88
CA ALA A 31 -9.57 -7.66 13.10
C ALA A 31 -9.23 -6.16 13.24
N THR A 32 -9.87 -5.27 12.46
CA THR A 32 -9.68 -3.81 12.60
C THR A 32 -10.10 -3.32 13.98
N ALA A 33 -11.27 -3.75 14.49
CA ALA A 33 -11.74 -3.38 15.81
C ALA A 33 -10.85 -3.95 16.93
N GLU A 34 -10.42 -5.20 16.80
CA GLU A 34 -9.52 -5.86 17.76
C GLU A 34 -8.14 -5.18 17.79
N ARG A 35 -7.58 -4.81 16.64
CA ARG A 35 -6.30 -4.09 16.55
C ARG A 35 -6.39 -2.72 17.21
N ALA A 36 -7.47 -1.97 16.96
CA ALA A 36 -7.70 -0.67 17.60
C ALA A 36 -7.68 -0.78 19.13
N ALA A 37 -8.28 -1.83 19.70
CA ALA A 37 -8.30 -2.09 21.14
C ALA A 37 -6.93 -2.57 21.68
N GLN A 38 -6.03 -3.04 20.82
CA GLN A 38 -4.75 -3.65 21.21
C GLN A 38 -3.52 -2.78 20.87
N ARG A 39 -3.69 -1.56 20.39
CA ARG A 39 -2.57 -0.67 19.98
C ARG A 39 -1.55 -0.44 21.08
N GLU A 40 -2.01 -0.42 22.35
CA GLU A 40 -1.13 -0.22 23.52
C GLU A 40 0.04 -1.22 23.60
N ARG A 41 -0.07 -2.40 23.02
CA ARG A 41 1.03 -3.39 23.01
C ARG A 41 2.29 -2.90 22.27
N TYR A 42 2.16 -1.90 21.39
CA TYR A 42 3.27 -1.30 20.64
C TYR A 42 3.91 -0.12 21.37
N TRP A 43 3.28 0.35 22.47
CA TRP A 43 3.66 1.55 23.18
C TRP A 43 4.23 1.21 24.56
N LYS A 44 5.29 1.93 24.93
CA LYS A 44 5.91 1.82 26.25
C LYS A 44 5.95 3.21 26.88
N ARG A 45 4.78 3.90 26.91
CA ARG A 45 4.67 5.27 27.39
C ARG A 45 5.10 5.39 28.84
N ASP A 46 6.01 6.35 29.11
CA ASP A 46 6.34 6.79 30.46
C ASP A 46 5.76 8.20 30.64
N THR A 47 4.64 8.29 31.34
CA THR A 47 3.90 9.55 31.56
C THR A 47 4.26 10.22 32.89
N THR A 48 5.41 9.92 33.49
CA THR A 48 5.86 10.51 34.74
C THR A 48 6.46 11.92 34.58
N SER A 49 6.97 12.25 33.38
CA SER A 49 7.38 13.60 32.99
C SER A 49 7.40 13.72 31.45
N TRP A 50 7.36 14.95 30.94
CA TRP A 50 7.43 15.20 29.50
C TRP A 50 8.73 14.70 28.86
N GLU A 51 9.87 14.86 29.54
CA GLU A 51 11.16 14.36 29.05
C GLU A 51 11.16 12.83 28.89
N ARG A 52 10.61 12.11 29.88
CA ARG A 52 10.50 10.66 29.85
C ARG A 52 9.49 10.20 28.81
N HIS A 53 8.37 10.93 28.70
CA HIS A 53 7.37 10.67 27.68
C HIS A 53 7.99 10.73 26.28
N GLU A 54 8.63 11.85 25.91
CA GLU A 54 9.27 12.04 24.62
C GLU A 54 10.30 10.94 24.30
N LYS A 55 11.13 10.58 25.27
CA LYS A 55 12.11 9.50 25.12
C LYS A 55 11.43 8.14 24.89
N SER A 56 10.33 7.86 25.58
CA SER A 56 9.62 6.59 25.52
C SER A 56 8.88 6.37 24.21
N ILE A 57 8.36 7.45 23.57
CA ILE A 57 7.61 7.41 22.31
C ILE A 57 8.48 7.60 21.06
N ALA A 58 9.75 7.96 21.19
CA ALA A 58 10.65 8.16 20.06
C ALA A 58 10.74 6.94 19.09
N PRO A 59 10.70 5.66 19.55
CA PRO A 59 10.62 4.51 18.67
C PRO A 59 9.32 4.45 17.85
N ASN A 60 8.19 4.90 18.43
CA ASN A 60 6.89 4.96 17.73
C ASN A 60 6.92 6.02 16.64
N ARG A 61 7.49 7.20 16.91
CA ARG A 61 7.72 8.26 15.92
C ARG A 61 8.50 7.74 14.68
N LYS A 62 9.57 6.95 14.91
CA LYS A 62 10.34 6.32 13.83
C LYS A 62 9.52 5.31 13.02
N ARG A 63 8.65 4.52 13.68
CA ARG A 63 7.77 3.58 12.98
C ARG A 63 6.68 4.30 12.19
N LEU A 64 6.14 5.41 12.72
CA LEU A 64 5.20 6.25 11.97
C LEU A 64 5.87 6.80 10.69
N ALA A 65 7.10 7.33 10.79
CA ALA A 65 7.85 7.79 9.64
C ALA A 65 7.98 6.69 8.56
N LYS A 66 8.30 5.46 8.97
CA LYS A 66 8.38 4.30 8.05
C LYS A 66 7.02 3.98 7.40
N CYS A 67 5.94 3.96 8.17
CA CYS A 67 4.58 3.71 7.64
C CYS A 67 4.20 4.76 6.59
N LEU A 68 4.56 6.02 6.81
CA LEU A 68 4.28 7.15 5.92
C LEU A 68 5.25 7.25 4.73
N GLY A 69 6.28 6.39 4.66
CA GLY A 69 7.29 6.46 3.61
C GLY A 69 8.24 7.66 3.75
N VAL A 70 8.40 8.21 4.96
CA VAL A 70 9.37 9.26 5.31
C VAL A 70 10.67 8.58 5.75
N VAL A 71 11.45 8.10 4.78
CA VAL A 71 12.62 7.25 5.01
C VAL A 71 13.88 7.73 4.29
N ASP A 72 13.78 8.74 3.43
CA ASP A 72 14.89 9.29 2.67
C ASP A 72 15.51 10.48 3.41
N ASP A 73 16.82 10.64 3.30
CA ASP A 73 17.54 11.79 3.85
C ASP A 73 17.30 13.03 2.99
N ARG A 74 16.86 14.12 3.62
CA ARG A 74 16.63 15.40 2.97
C ARG A 74 17.97 16.05 2.59
N VAL A 75 17.95 16.83 1.50
CA VAL A 75 19.05 17.70 1.08
C VAL A 75 18.84 19.11 1.64
N PRO A 76 19.88 19.98 1.71
CA PRO A 76 19.71 21.39 2.06
C PRO A 76 18.67 22.07 1.18
N ALA A 77 17.74 22.80 1.78
CA ALA A 77 16.57 23.35 1.08
C ALA A 77 16.94 24.38 -0.01
N ASP A 78 18.00 25.17 0.18
CA ASP A 78 18.48 26.17 -0.80
C ASP A 78 17.30 26.96 -1.42
N MET A 79 16.60 27.71 -0.57
CA MET A 79 15.37 28.44 -0.96
C MET A 79 15.67 29.47 -2.07
N GLN A 80 14.97 29.36 -3.19
CA GLN A 80 15.11 30.22 -4.36
C GLN A 80 13.83 31.01 -4.59
N VAL A 81 13.93 32.32 -4.77
CA VAL A 81 12.84 33.15 -5.24
C VAL A 81 12.81 33.06 -6.77
N VAL A 82 11.74 32.46 -7.31
CA VAL A 82 11.57 32.24 -8.77
C VAL A 82 10.81 33.37 -9.45
N ALA A 83 9.98 34.10 -8.69
CA ALA A 83 9.38 35.34 -9.12
C ALA A 83 9.11 36.22 -7.91
N TRP A 84 9.39 37.51 -8.07
CA TRP A 84 9.04 38.55 -7.09
C TRP A 84 7.86 39.35 -7.63
N ALA A 85 6.78 39.39 -6.90
CA ALA A 85 5.62 40.19 -7.23
C ALA A 85 5.44 41.21 -6.11
N GLY A 86 5.67 42.47 -6.44
CA GLY A 86 5.35 43.58 -5.54
C GLY A 86 3.86 43.57 -5.19
N THR A 87 3.51 44.16 -4.06
CA THR A 87 2.11 44.31 -3.66
C THR A 87 1.34 45.11 -4.69
N SER A 88 0.09 44.75 -4.98
CA SER A 88 -0.80 45.54 -5.88
C SER A 88 -1.09 46.97 -5.36
N LEU A 89 -0.63 47.33 -4.17
CA LEU A 89 -0.76 48.62 -3.52
C LEU A 89 0.30 49.65 -3.94
N ASP A 90 1.30 49.28 -4.77
CA ASP A 90 2.28 50.24 -5.33
C ASP A 90 1.68 51.22 -6.35
N ARG A 91 0.38 51.14 -6.64
CA ARG A 91 -0.38 52.17 -7.39
C ARG A 91 -1.46 52.74 -6.50
N PRO A 92 -1.25 53.96 -5.92
CA PRO A 92 -2.32 54.67 -5.21
C PRO A 92 -3.49 54.92 -6.19
N SER A 93 -4.63 54.28 -5.96
CA SER A 93 -5.87 54.77 -6.55
C SER A 93 -6.33 55.98 -5.72
N ALA A 94 -6.87 57.02 -6.38
CA ALA A 94 -7.26 58.27 -5.73
C ALA A 94 -8.39 58.12 -4.69
N GLU A 95 -8.85 56.93 -4.40
CA GLU A 95 -9.99 56.64 -3.53
C GLU A 95 -9.64 55.87 -2.22
N ARG A 96 -8.37 55.48 -1.98
CA ARG A 96 -7.93 54.90 -0.70
C ARG A 96 -6.61 55.50 -0.24
N PRO A 97 -6.51 55.99 1.03
CA PRO A 97 -5.22 56.33 1.63
C PRO A 97 -4.34 55.07 1.64
N SER A 98 -3.03 55.20 1.36
CA SER A 98 -2.04 54.17 1.30
C SER A 98 -1.84 53.49 2.68
N GLU A 99 -2.63 52.50 3.04
CA GLU A 99 -2.19 51.54 4.02
C GLU A 99 -1.26 50.55 3.29
N ALA A 100 0.01 50.48 3.70
CA ALA A 100 0.97 49.55 3.16
C ALA A 100 0.45 48.13 3.41
N ALA A 101 0.57 47.23 2.40
CA ALA A 101 0.18 45.85 2.58
C ALA A 101 0.91 45.24 3.78
N PRO A 102 0.25 44.43 4.61
CA PRO A 102 0.84 43.87 5.82
C PRO A 102 1.96 42.86 5.52
N TYR A 103 2.04 42.34 4.29
CA TYR A 103 3.06 41.37 3.85
C TYR A 103 3.33 41.44 2.34
N THR A 104 4.46 40.89 1.90
CA THR A 104 4.82 40.70 0.50
C THR A 104 4.69 39.19 0.11
N ILE A 105 4.47 38.92 -1.18
CA ILE A 105 4.31 37.57 -1.71
C ILE A 105 5.41 37.28 -2.72
N HIS A 106 6.10 36.15 -2.52
CA HIS A 106 7.16 35.65 -3.41
C HIS A 106 6.80 34.25 -3.87
N ALA A 107 6.95 33.94 -5.17
CA ALA A 107 6.96 32.57 -5.65
C ALA A 107 8.34 31.96 -5.38
N VAL A 108 8.36 30.80 -4.73
CA VAL A 108 9.60 30.17 -4.27
C VAL A 108 9.68 28.69 -4.67
N ARG A 109 10.94 28.21 -4.76
CA ARG A 109 11.27 26.79 -4.93
C ARG A 109 12.36 26.42 -3.93
N TRP A 110 12.30 25.17 -3.41
CA TRP A 110 13.33 24.63 -2.52
C TRP A 110 13.55 23.14 -2.77
N HIS A 111 14.77 22.68 -2.49
CA HIS A 111 15.13 21.28 -2.57
C HIS A 111 14.56 20.48 -1.38
N VAL A 112 14.18 19.24 -1.63
CA VAL A 112 13.59 18.34 -0.62
C VAL A 112 14.41 17.06 -0.51
N LEU A 113 14.46 16.28 -1.59
CA LEU A 113 15.21 15.04 -1.71
C LEU A 113 16.06 15.10 -2.98
N PRO A 114 17.04 14.19 -3.16
CA PRO A 114 17.71 14.08 -4.44
C PRO A 114 16.70 13.90 -5.59
N GLY A 115 16.66 14.87 -6.53
CA GLY A 115 15.73 14.85 -7.66
C GLY A 115 14.28 15.24 -7.34
N LEU A 116 13.99 15.72 -6.14
CA LEU A 116 12.68 16.23 -5.76
C LEU A 116 12.77 17.62 -5.14
N THR A 117 12.01 18.57 -5.70
CA THR A 117 11.87 19.93 -5.17
C THR A 117 10.43 20.17 -4.70
N ALA A 118 10.24 21.27 -4.00
CA ALA A 118 8.92 21.84 -3.71
C ALA A 118 8.83 23.25 -4.27
N GLU A 119 7.63 23.64 -4.69
CA GLU A 119 7.32 24.99 -5.15
C GLU A 119 6.09 25.51 -4.41
N GLY A 120 6.02 26.85 -4.23
CA GLY A 120 4.89 27.46 -3.57
C GLY A 120 5.02 28.97 -3.43
N LEU A 121 4.35 29.52 -2.42
CA LEU A 121 4.41 30.94 -2.09
C LEU A 121 5.05 31.15 -0.71
N LEU A 122 5.87 32.17 -0.60
CA LEU A 122 6.39 32.71 0.66
C LEU A 122 5.77 34.07 0.90
N LEU A 123 5.06 34.24 2.02
CA LEU A 123 4.49 35.47 2.49
C LEU A 123 5.39 36.03 3.61
N GLU A 124 6.04 37.16 3.36
CA GLU A 124 6.90 37.87 4.31
C GLU A 124 6.18 39.06 4.91
N PRO A 125 5.97 39.12 6.25
CA PRO A 125 5.37 40.29 6.88
C PRO A 125 6.27 41.52 6.68
N THR A 126 5.66 42.71 6.57
CA THR A 126 6.42 43.97 6.45
C THR A 126 7.12 44.36 7.74
N ALA A 127 6.59 43.94 8.89
CA ALA A 127 7.24 44.03 10.20
C ALA A 127 8.17 42.78 10.43
N PRO A 128 9.11 42.82 11.36
CA PRO A 128 9.86 41.62 11.71
C PRO A 128 8.97 40.45 12.08
N ALA A 129 9.20 39.28 11.43
CA ALA A 129 8.39 38.11 11.68
C ALA A 129 8.48 37.65 13.14
N VAL A 130 7.36 37.28 13.73
CA VAL A 130 7.26 36.75 15.11
C VAL A 130 7.28 35.24 15.20
N ALA A 131 6.89 34.56 14.12
CA ALA A 131 6.89 33.09 13.97
C ALA A 131 7.06 32.68 12.50
N ASN A 132 7.47 31.44 12.28
CA ASN A 132 7.48 30.81 10.96
C ASN A 132 6.36 29.75 10.89
N VAL A 133 5.55 29.75 9.86
CA VAL A 133 4.41 28.82 9.71
C VAL A 133 4.41 28.22 8.30
N VAL A 134 4.24 26.90 8.22
CA VAL A 134 3.87 26.25 6.96
C VAL A 134 2.35 26.13 6.90
N ALA A 135 1.73 26.73 5.89
CA ALA A 135 0.28 26.72 5.69
C ALA A 135 -0.08 25.83 4.48
N LEU A 136 -0.98 24.88 4.65
CA LEU A 136 -1.29 23.83 3.70
C LEU A 136 -2.79 23.82 3.38
N GLY A 137 -3.16 24.11 2.14
CA GLY A 137 -4.54 23.93 1.67
C GLY A 137 -4.94 22.47 1.52
N ASP A 138 -6.20 22.23 1.19
CA ASP A 138 -6.57 20.93 0.66
C ASP A 138 -5.87 20.67 -0.69
N ALA A 139 -5.79 19.41 -1.08
CA ALA A 139 -5.08 19.01 -2.30
C ALA A 139 -5.54 19.77 -3.56
N ASP A 140 -6.81 20.13 -3.63
CA ASP A 140 -7.38 20.85 -4.78
C ASP A 140 -7.32 22.39 -4.65
N GLN A 141 -6.71 22.91 -3.58
CA GLN A 141 -6.47 24.32 -3.40
C GLN A 141 -5.06 24.71 -3.86
N THR A 142 -4.97 25.78 -4.63
CA THR A 142 -3.67 26.36 -4.99
C THR A 142 -3.08 27.14 -3.82
N PRO A 143 -1.75 27.36 -3.76
CA PRO A 143 -1.13 28.24 -2.77
C PRO A 143 -1.71 29.66 -2.76
N GLU A 144 -2.16 30.15 -3.92
CA GLU A 144 -2.83 31.46 -4.07
C GLU A 144 -4.16 31.49 -3.31
N GLN A 145 -4.96 30.44 -3.39
CA GLN A 145 -6.24 30.35 -2.65
C GLN A 145 -6.00 30.26 -1.13
N VAL A 146 -4.92 29.59 -0.70
CA VAL A 146 -4.53 29.56 0.72
C VAL A 146 -4.03 30.94 1.17
N ALA A 147 -3.30 31.66 0.32
CA ALA A 147 -2.82 33.01 0.59
C ALA A 147 -3.97 34.04 0.66
N ASP A 148 -5.07 33.81 -0.11
CA ASP A 148 -6.31 34.62 -0.04
C ASP A 148 -7.20 34.23 1.16
N GLY A 149 -6.82 33.24 1.95
CA GLY A 149 -7.52 32.76 3.14
C GLY A 149 -6.64 32.79 4.39
N PHE A 150 -6.65 31.69 5.13
CA PHE A 150 -5.96 31.59 6.42
C PHE A 150 -4.44 31.79 6.34
N GLY A 151 -3.79 31.49 5.20
CA GLY A 151 -2.37 31.74 5.00
C GLY A 151 -2.04 33.23 5.00
N GLY A 152 -2.86 34.05 4.34
CA GLY A 152 -2.74 35.51 4.35
C GLY A 152 -3.07 36.11 5.72
N ALA A 153 -4.06 35.54 6.42
CA ALA A 153 -4.39 35.97 7.79
C ALA A 153 -3.21 35.72 8.75
N LEU A 154 -2.52 34.56 8.66
CA LEU A 154 -1.30 34.31 9.42
C LEU A 154 -0.18 35.29 9.12
N ALA A 155 -0.01 35.68 7.83
CA ALA A 155 1.01 36.63 7.44
C ALA A 155 0.67 38.05 7.94
N ALA A 156 -0.59 38.48 7.85
CA ALA A 156 -1.06 39.74 8.41
C ALA A 156 -0.93 39.78 9.94
N SER A 157 -1.01 38.65 10.60
CA SER A 157 -0.79 38.48 12.05
C SER A 157 0.70 38.50 12.46
N GLY A 158 1.62 38.75 11.53
CA GLY A 158 3.05 38.90 11.78
C GLY A 158 3.86 37.60 11.56
N CYS A 159 3.27 36.55 11.00
CA CYS A 159 4.01 35.33 10.70
C CYS A 159 4.69 35.39 9.32
N ARG A 160 5.90 34.79 9.20
CA ARG A 160 6.43 34.36 7.91
C ARG A 160 5.73 33.06 7.51
N VAL A 161 5.07 33.04 6.36
CA VAL A 161 4.24 31.91 5.95
C VAL A 161 4.76 31.30 4.65
N LEU A 162 5.03 29.99 4.65
CA LEU A 162 5.37 29.23 3.46
C LEU A 162 4.19 28.31 3.08
N ILE A 163 3.73 28.41 1.83
CA ILE A 163 2.56 27.68 1.31
C ILE A 163 3.01 26.76 0.18
N PRO A 164 3.29 25.48 0.44
CA PRO A 164 3.66 24.50 -0.59
C PRO A 164 2.50 24.16 -1.53
N THR A 165 2.82 23.86 -2.79
CA THR A 165 1.89 23.20 -3.72
C THR A 165 1.77 21.72 -3.37
N LEU A 166 0.56 21.25 -3.12
CA LEU A 166 0.23 19.82 -2.99
C LEU A 166 -0.20 19.26 -4.35
N ILE A 167 -0.03 17.96 -4.54
CA ILE A 167 -0.55 17.26 -5.72
C ILE A 167 -2.06 17.13 -5.59
N ASN A 168 -2.80 17.56 -6.63
CA ASN A 168 -4.26 17.61 -6.62
C ASN A 168 -4.92 16.27 -6.97
N ARG A 169 -6.26 16.26 -6.96
CA ARG A 169 -7.11 15.11 -7.31
C ARG A 169 -7.58 15.10 -8.77
N ASP A 170 -7.07 16.04 -9.58
CA ASP A 170 -7.31 16.01 -11.01
C ASP A 170 -6.64 14.77 -11.63
N CYS A 171 -7.06 14.36 -12.84
CA CYS A 171 -6.54 13.19 -13.57
C CYS A 171 -6.03 13.52 -14.97
N GLU A 172 -5.85 14.80 -15.30
CA GLU A 172 -5.52 15.26 -16.64
C GLU A 172 -4.24 14.58 -17.19
N TRP A 173 -3.23 14.41 -16.33
CA TRP A 173 -1.89 13.94 -16.74
C TRP A 173 -1.60 12.49 -16.31
N SER A 174 -2.50 11.86 -15.59
CA SER A 174 -2.30 10.48 -15.13
C SER A 174 -2.36 9.50 -16.28
N GLY A 175 -1.27 8.75 -16.50
CA GLY A 175 -1.23 7.77 -17.58
C GLY A 175 0.15 7.18 -17.84
N VAL A 176 0.21 6.17 -18.70
CA VAL A 176 1.43 5.46 -19.10
C VAL A 176 1.51 5.38 -20.61
N ALA A 177 2.70 5.59 -21.20
CA ALA A 177 2.97 5.39 -22.64
C ALA A 177 1.88 5.95 -23.59
N GLY A 178 1.33 7.14 -23.28
CA GLY A 178 0.28 7.78 -24.07
C GLY A 178 -1.15 7.25 -23.81
N ILE A 179 -1.34 6.35 -22.84
CA ILE A 179 -2.64 5.87 -22.38
C ILE A 179 -3.02 6.62 -21.12
N LEU A 180 -3.97 7.55 -21.21
CA LEU A 180 -4.46 8.31 -20.07
C LEU A 180 -5.46 7.50 -19.23
N THR A 181 -5.44 7.73 -17.93
CA THR A 181 -6.36 7.13 -16.97
C THR A 181 -7.26 8.18 -16.31
N ASN A 182 -8.28 7.75 -15.57
CA ASN A 182 -9.08 8.61 -14.70
C ASN A 182 -8.57 8.63 -13.25
N GLN A 183 -7.34 8.14 -13.01
CA GLN A 183 -6.77 8.15 -11.65
C GLN A 183 -6.45 9.57 -11.24
N PRO A 184 -6.86 10.01 -10.04
CA PRO A 184 -6.34 11.24 -9.45
C PRO A 184 -4.80 11.27 -9.51
N HIS A 185 -4.20 12.44 -9.75
CA HIS A 185 -2.74 12.58 -9.78
C HIS A 185 -2.09 12.00 -8.51
N ARG A 186 -2.73 12.18 -7.34
CA ARG A 186 -2.30 11.59 -6.06
C ARG A 186 -2.30 10.06 -6.09
N GLU A 187 -3.32 9.44 -6.71
CA GLU A 187 -3.41 7.99 -6.82
C GLU A 187 -2.33 7.43 -7.75
N PHE A 188 -2.09 8.10 -8.88
CA PHE A 188 -1.09 7.68 -9.84
C PHE A 188 0.31 7.64 -9.22
N ILE A 189 0.70 8.71 -8.48
CA ILE A 189 1.97 8.77 -7.75
C ILE A 189 1.99 7.75 -6.61
N TYR A 190 0.89 7.63 -5.84
CA TYR A 190 0.78 6.70 -4.74
C TYR A 190 1.11 5.27 -5.16
N ARG A 191 0.57 4.78 -6.27
CA ARG A 191 0.75 3.40 -6.71
C ARG A 191 2.22 3.05 -6.94
N ALA A 192 2.95 3.86 -7.69
CA ALA A 192 4.38 3.66 -7.93
C ALA A 192 5.21 3.80 -6.64
N ALA A 193 4.94 4.85 -5.86
CA ALA A 193 5.65 5.11 -4.60
C ALA A 193 5.45 3.98 -3.59
N TYR A 194 4.23 3.44 -3.48
CA TYR A 194 3.88 2.37 -2.54
C TYR A 194 4.67 1.08 -2.81
N GLU A 195 4.77 0.66 -4.06
CA GLU A 195 5.59 -0.48 -4.48
C GLU A 195 7.07 -0.31 -4.08
N LEU A 196 7.53 0.94 -4.04
CA LEU A 196 8.92 1.32 -3.73
C LEU A 196 9.12 1.73 -2.26
N GLY A 197 8.19 1.40 -1.37
CA GLY A 197 8.29 1.69 0.07
C GLY A 197 8.20 3.17 0.40
N ARG A 198 7.56 3.96 -0.46
CA ARG A 198 7.32 5.39 -0.29
C ARG A 198 5.81 5.67 -0.37
N HIS A 199 5.44 6.91 -0.14
CA HIS A 199 4.04 7.32 -0.19
C HIS A 199 3.93 8.78 -0.66
N VAL A 200 2.86 9.14 -1.39
CA VAL A 200 2.61 10.53 -1.78
C VAL A 200 2.52 11.44 -0.54
N ILE A 201 1.84 10.97 0.52
CA ILE A 201 1.78 11.67 1.81
C ILE A 201 3.19 11.88 2.38
N GLY A 202 4.04 10.87 2.36
CA GLY A 202 5.42 10.93 2.86
C GLY A 202 6.26 11.94 2.10
N ALA A 203 6.15 11.99 0.77
CA ALA A 203 6.84 12.98 -0.06
C ALA A 203 6.39 14.41 0.26
N GLU A 204 5.08 14.63 0.46
CA GLU A 204 4.54 15.94 0.83
C GLU A 204 4.93 16.34 2.27
N ILE A 205 4.96 15.40 3.22
CA ILE A 205 5.54 15.65 4.56
C ILE A 205 7.00 16.07 4.43
N GLN A 206 7.80 15.41 3.60
CA GLN A 206 9.21 15.79 3.38
C GLN A 206 9.34 17.22 2.83
N LYS A 207 8.40 17.69 1.99
CA LYS A 207 8.38 19.11 1.53
C LYS A 207 8.20 20.07 2.71
N VAL A 208 7.32 19.73 3.65
CA VAL A 208 7.11 20.52 4.89
C VAL A 208 8.34 20.49 5.77
N LEU A 209 8.94 19.32 5.99
CA LEU A 209 10.12 19.16 6.85
C LEU A 209 11.35 19.87 6.27
N ALA A 210 11.51 19.91 4.93
CA ALA A 210 12.55 20.71 4.28
C ALA A 210 12.32 22.23 4.49
N ALA A 211 11.06 22.67 4.51
CA ALA A 211 10.72 24.06 4.88
C ALA A 211 11.06 24.36 6.35
N VAL A 212 10.80 23.42 7.26
CA VAL A 212 11.19 23.52 8.68
C VAL A 212 12.70 23.60 8.83
N ASP A 213 13.46 22.79 8.06
CA ASP A 213 14.92 22.87 8.03
C ASP A 213 15.41 24.26 7.57
N TRP A 214 14.76 24.86 6.57
CA TRP A 214 15.06 26.23 6.14
C TRP A 214 14.67 27.28 7.19
N PHE A 215 13.56 27.13 7.91
CA PHE A 215 13.10 28.03 8.95
C PHE A 215 14.04 28.07 10.17
N ASP A 216 14.77 26.99 10.44
CA ASP A 216 15.62 26.86 11.61
C ASP A 216 16.71 27.98 11.71
N GLN A 217 17.15 28.51 10.56
CA GLN A 217 18.09 29.64 10.50
C GLN A 217 17.57 30.93 11.16
N PHE A 218 16.26 31.15 11.18
CA PHE A 218 15.66 32.38 11.72
C PHE A 218 15.46 32.35 13.24
N ARG A 219 15.57 31.17 13.85
CA ARG A 219 15.45 30.96 15.33
C ARG A 219 14.16 31.54 15.91
N LEU A 220 13.05 31.47 15.16
CA LEU A 220 11.72 31.86 15.58
C LEU A 220 10.88 30.62 15.91
N PRO A 221 9.82 30.73 16.73
CA PRO A 221 8.83 29.68 16.91
C PRO A 221 8.32 29.17 15.57
N MET A 222 8.07 27.86 15.44
CA MET A 222 7.59 27.23 14.22
C MET A 222 6.23 26.57 14.43
N GLY A 223 5.32 26.75 13.47
CA GLY A 223 4.02 26.12 13.45
C GLY A 223 3.67 25.53 12.09
N VAL A 224 2.65 24.73 12.07
CA VAL A 224 2.05 24.20 10.84
C VAL A 224 0.52 24.26 10.95
N MET A 225 -0.13 24.69 9.89
CA MET A 225 -1.59 24.73 9.80
C MET A 225 -2.03 24.11 8.48
N GLY A 226 -3.04 23.26 8.49
CA GLY A 226 -3.50 22.63 7.26
C GLY A 226 -4.98 22.26 7.27
N TYR A 227 -5.57 22.25 6.06
CA TYR A 227 -6.95 21.86 5.80
C TYR A 227 -7.03 20.65 4.87
N GLY A 228 -7.93 19.72 5.15
CA GLY A 228 -8.15 18.53 4.32
C GLY A 228 -6.90 17.65 4.20
N GLU A 229 -6.37 17.46 2.97
CA GLU A 229 -5.07 16.78 2.78
C GLU A 229 -3.93 17.56 3.44
N GLY A 230 -3.97 18.89 3.38
CA GLY A 230 -3.02 19.72 4.12
C GLY A 230 -3.12 19.52 5.64
N GLY A 231 -4.32 19.28 6.16
CA GLY A 231 -4.53 18.91 7.57
C GLY A 231 -3.88 17.57 7.94
N LEU A 232 -4.03 16.56 7.06
CA LEU A 232 -3.33 15.28 7.19
C LEU A 232 -1.82 15.46 7.21
N ILE A 233 -1.27 16.24 6.28
CA ILE A 233 0.17 16.50 6.16
C ILE A 233 0.68 17.29 7.39
N ALA A 234 -0.02 18.35 7.80
CA ALA A 234 0.33 19.16 8.97
C ALA A 234 0.38 18.33 10.25
N PHE A 235 -0.64 17.50 10.47
CA PHE A 235 -0.74 16.62 11.63
C PHE A 235 0.43 15.64 11.73
N ASN A 236 0.72 14.94 10.64
CA ASN A 236 1.80 13.98 10.60
C ASN A 236 3.19 14.64 10.64
N ALA A 237 3.37 15.80 9.99
CA ALA A 237 4.62 16.58 10.08
C ALA A 237 4.91 16.98 11.52
N ALA A 238 3.91 17.49 12.25
CA ALA A 238 4.06 17.83 13.68
C ALA A 238 4.33 16.61 14.55
N ALA A 239 3.73 15.46 14.23
CA ALA A 239 4.03 14.19 14.92
C ALA A 239 5.46 13.72 14.69
N LEU A 240 6.06 13.99 13.52
CA LEU A 240 7.40 13.56 13.16
C LEU A 240 8.51 14.52 13.57
N ASP A 241 8.25 15.84 13.54
CA ASP A 241 9.26 16.87 13.83
C ASP A 241 8.90 17.67 15.10
N THR A 242 9.74 17.53 16.11
CA THR A 242 9.52 18.17 17.42
C THR A 242 9.80 19.68 17.44
N ARG A 243 10.35 20.26 16.37
CA ARG A 243 10.57 21.71 16.23
C ARG A 243 9.26 22.47 15.96
N LEU A 244 8.23 21.78 15.44
CA LEU A 244 6.90 22.35 15.22
C LEU A 244 6.17 22.47 16.56
N GLY A 245 6.17 23.68 17.15
CA GLY A 245 5.58 23.94 18.48
C GLY A 245 4.06 23.99 18.49
N LEU A 246 3.43 24.26 17.33
CA LEU A 246 1.98 24.32 17.14
C LEU A 246 1.57 23.61 15.86
N ALA A 247 0.52 22.81 15.94
CA ALA A 247 -0.18 22.26 14.78
C ALA A 247 -1.66 22.62 14.81
N VAL A 248 -2.19 23.16 13.71
CA VAL A 248 -3.62 23.37 13.47
C VAL A 248 -4.07 22.41 12.39
N VAL A 249 -5.04 21.55 12.71
CA VAL A 249 -5.52 20.45 11.84
C VAL A 249 -7.00 20.67 11.58
N SER A 250 -7.29 21.23 10.41
CA SER A 250 -8.65 21.58 10.00
C SER A 250 -9.20 20.52 9.02
N GLY A 251 -10.45 20.11 9.23
CA GLY A 251 -11.16 19.23 8.28
C GLY A 251 -10.48 17.86 8.00
N TYR A 252 -9.81 17.27 9.00
CA TYR A 252 -9.14 15.95 8.83
C TYR A 252 -9.26 15.02 10.05
N PHE A 253 -9.03 15.49 11.26
CA PHE A 253 -8.91 14.64 12.46
C PHE A 253 -10.17 13.84 12.78
N GLY A 254 -10.00 12.53 13.13
CA GLY A 254 -11.13 11.68 13.52
C GLY A 254 -10.80 10.18 13.60
N PRO A 255 -11.78 9.31 13.82
CA PRO A 255 -11.57 7.87 13.86
C PRO A 255 -11.15 7.32 12.49
N ARG A 256 -10.15 6.40 12.46
CA ARG A 256 -9.53 5.87 11.23
C ARG A 256 -9.91 4.44 10.87
N GLU A 257 -10.79 3.79 11.59
CA GLU A 257 -11.17 2.38 11.36
C GLU A 257 -11.81 2.15 9.97
N LYS A 258 -12.31 3.21 9.32
CA LYS A 258 -12.87 3.18 7.97
C LYS A 258 -11.92 3.70 6.87
N LEU A 259 -10.63 3.80 7.14
CA LEU A 259 -9.61 4.28 6.19
C LEU A 259 -9.69 3.58 4.82
N PHE A 260 -10.07 2.31 4.79
CA PHE A 260 -10.25 1.55 3.55
C PHE A 260 -11.33 2.10 2.61
N ALA A 261 -12.27 2.90 3.09
CA ALA A 261 -13.32 3.54 2.30
C ALA A 261 -12.91 4.92 1.76
N GLU A 262 -11.84 5.51 2.29
CA GLU A 262 -11.29 6.77 1.80
C GLU A 262 -10.53 6.55 0.48
N PRO A 263 -10.16 7.58 -0.30
CA PRO A 263 -9.36 7.42 -1.51
C PRO A 263 -8.07 6.61 -1.26
N ILE A 264 -7.70 5.75 -2.21
CA ILE A 264 -6.62 4.77 -2.02
C ILE A 264 -5.26 5.42 -1.68
N TYR A 265 -5.00 6.64 -2.13
CA TYR A 265 -3.79 7.40 -1.79
C TYR A 265 -3.70 7.82 -0.30
N ARG A 266 -4.72 7.49 0.54
CA ARG A 266 -4.66 7.55 2.01
C ARG A 266 -4.39 6.20 2.66
N ASN A 267 -4.36 5.10 1.87
CA ASN A 267 -4.15 3.75 2.38
C ASN A 267 -2.67 3.53 2.72
N THR A 268 -2.35 3.57 4.00
CA THR A 268 -0.98 3.47 4.52
C THR A 268 -0.73 2.10 5.15
N TRP A 269 0.32 1.40 4.69
CA TRP A 269 0.70 0.09 5.20
C TRP A 269 0.99 0.10 6.70
N ARG A 270 0.39 -0.84 7.43
CA ARG A 270 0.56 -1.04 8.89
C ARG A 270 0.10 0.11 9.78
N LEU A 271 -0.47 1.19 9.27
CA LEU A 271 -0.83 2.34 10.08
C LEU A 271 -1.74 1.94 11.24
N LEU A 272 -2.86 1.26 10.94
CA LEU A 272 -3.87 0.90 11.95
C LEU A 272 -3.44 -0.23 12.90
N GLU A 273 -2.32 -0.86 12.64
CA GLU A 273 -1.74 -1.83 13.56
C GLU A 273 -1.27 -1.15 14.85
N GLU A 274 -0.69 0.04 14.75
CA GLU A 274 -0.09 0.79 15.87
C GLU A 274 -0.73 2.17 16.08
N PHE A 275 -1.27 2.80 15.05
CA PHE A 275 -1.69 4.20 15.06
C PHE A 275 -3.17 4.36 14.68
N GLY A 276 -3.85 5.26 15.37
CA GLY A 276 -5.01 6.03 14.98
C GLY A 276 -4.70 7.48 15.25
N ASP A 277 -5.62 8.40 15.01
CA ASP A 277 -5.33 9.82 15.19
C ASP A 277 -5.04 10.18 16.65
N ALA A 278 -5.60 9.46 17.63
CA ALA A 278 -5.26 9.66 19.04
C ALA A 278 -3.80 9.27 19.35
N GLU A 279 -3.29 8.17 18.81
CA GLU A 279 -1.89 7.78 18.99
C GLU A 279 -0.96 8.78 18.32
N ILE A 280 -1.30 9.27 17.10
CA ILE A 280 -0.53 10.28 16.39
C ILE A 280 -0.54 11.62 17.18
N ALA A 281 -1.71 12.03 17.72
CA ALA A 281 -1.81 13.22 18.58
C ALA A 281 -0.90 13.12 19.81
N SER A 282 -0.79 11.94 20.42
CA SER A 282 0.11 11.73 21.56
C SER A 282 1.60 11.92 21.22
N LEU A 283 2.00 11.81 19.92
CA LEU A 283 3.33 12.16 19.44
C LEU A 283 3.54 13.68 19.29
N VAL A 284 2.48 14.46 19.18
CA VAL A 284 2.56 15.93 19.15
C VAL A 284 2.79 16.51 20.55
N ALA A 285 2.19 15.93 21.59
CA ALA A 285 2.36 16.41 22.97
C ALA A 285 3.84 16.47 23.41
N PRO A 286 4.27 17.46 24.22
CA PRO A 286 3.51 18.49 24.93
C PRO A 286 3.18 19.75 24.10
N ARG A 287 3.50 19.73 22.83
CA ARG A 287 3.30 20.86 21.91
C ARG A 287 1.79 21.06 21.65
N PHE A 288 1.42 22.22 21.17
CA PHE A 288 0.02 22.55 20.94
C PHE A 288 -0.55 21.83 19.72
N LEU A 289 -1.73 21.23 19.87
CA LEU A 289 -2.54 20.68 18.79
C LEU A 289 -3.94 21.30 18.85
N ILE A 290 -4.30 22.03 17.81
CA ILE A 290 -5.66 22.55 17.60
C ILE A 290 -6.32 21.66 16.56
N VAL A 291 -7.40 21.00 16.91
CA VAL A 291 -8.27 20.29 16.00
C VAL A 291 -9.43 21.23 15.67
N GLU A 292 -9.49 21.70 14.43
CA GLU A 292 -10.60 22.54 13.95
C GLU A 292 -11.56 21.64 13.16
N HIS A 293 -12.69 21.31 13.79
CA HIS A 293 -13.74 20.56 13.13
C HIS A 293 -14.55 21.47 12.22
N CYS A 294 -14.35 21.33 10.94
CA CYS A 294 -15.10 21.98 9.87
C CYS A 294 -15.45 20.93 8.79
N PRO A 295 -16.30 21.25 7.80
CA PRO A 295 -16.60 20.33 6.70
C PRO A 295 -15.31 19.80 6.05
N PHE A 296 -15.21 18.48 5.89
CA PHE A 296 -14.10 17.87 5.15
C PHE A 296 -14.29 18.12 3.65
N PRO A 297 -13.21 18.13 2.85
CA PRO A 297 -13.33 18.23 1.41
C PRO A 297 -14.29 17.15 0.86
N ALA A 298 -15.25 17.57 0.03
CA ALA A 298 -16.20 16.65 -0.58
C ALA A 298 -15.52 15.90 -1.73
N VAL A 299 -15.13 14.64 -1.49
CA VAL A 299 -14.45 13.78 -2.47
C VAL A 299 -15.23 12.50 -2.64
N SER A 300 -15.52 12.15 -3.90
CA SER A 300 -16.07 10.84 -4.29
C SER A 300 -15.40 10.38 -5.57
N GLY A 301 -14.98 9.12 -5.58
CA GLY A 301 -14.30 8.49 -6.73
C GLY A 301 -14.91 7.14 -7.09
N PRO A 302 -14.53 6.58 -8.24
CA PRO A 302 -13.55 7.09 -9.20
C PRO A 302 -14.05 8.29 -10.00
N PRO A 303 -13.17 9.21 -10.43
CA PRO A 303 -13.52 10.29 -11.33
C PRO A 303 -14.16 9.75 -12.61
N GLN A 304 -15.26 10.37 -13.04
CA GLN A 304 -15.98 9.96 -14.26
C GLN A 304 -15.44 10.78 -15.45
N VAL A 305 -14.60 10.16 -16.27
CA VAL A 305 -14.02 10.75 -17.48
C VAL A 305 -14.24 9.80 -18.64
N GLU A 306 -14.85 10.30 -19.71
CA GLU A 306 -15.17 9.51 -20.89
C GLU A 306 -13.91 8.87 -21.52
N GLY A 307 -13.97 7.58 -21.81
CA GLY A 307 -12.87 6.84 -22.43
C GLY A 307 -11.67 6.57 -21.49
N ARG A 308 -11.74 6.92 -20.22
CA ARG A 308 -10.68 6.68 -19.23
C ARG A 308 -11.18 5.79 -18.09
N SER A 309 -10.27 4.98 -17.57
CA SER A 309 -10.54 4.06 -16.45
C SER A 309 -9.28 3.85 -15.62
N GLY A 310 -9.35 2.99 -14.60
CA GLY A 310 -8.20 2.57 -13.82
C GLY A 310 -8.16 3.13 -12.40
N ALA A 311 -8.95 4.16 -12.06
CA ALA A 311 -9.01 4.70 -10.71
C ALA A 311 -9.72 3.76 -9.73
N ALA A 312 -9.25 3.74 -8.48
CA ALA A 312 -9.88 3.04 -7.38
C ALA A 312 -11.09 3.83 -6.83
N PRO A 313 -12.14 3.16 -6.35
CA PRO A 313 -13.23 3.83 -5.64
C PRO A 313 -12.75 4.37 -4.29
N GLY A 314 -13.40 5.44 -3.79
CA GLY A 314 -13.14 5.99 -2.47
C GLY A 314 -13.89 7.30 -2.24
N ALA A 315 -14.21 7.63 -0.99
CA ALA A 315 -14.90 8.85 -0.62
C ALA A 315 -14.39 9.39 0.71
N ILE A 316 -14.37 10.72 0.84
CA ILE A 316 -14.11 11.40 2.11
C ILE A 316 -15.45 11.85 2.67
N THR A 317 -15.67 11.59 3.96
CA THR A 317 -16.88 12.00 4.68
C THR A 317 -16.49 12.69 5.98
N THR A 318 -17.15 13.80 6.29
CA THR A 318 -16.97 14.49 7.57
C THR A 318 -17.48 13.65 8.73
N PRO A 319 -16.65 13.30 9.73
CA PRO A 319 -17.13 12.64 10.93
C PRO A 319 -17.98 13.61 11.77
N SER A 320 -18.83 13.07 12.63
CA SER A 320 -19.56 13.94 13.58
C SER A 320 -18.61 14.56 14.61
N VAL A 321 -18.94 15.74 15.10
CA VAL A 321 -18.22 16.43 16.19
C VAL A 321 -18.00 15.47 17.37
N ALA A 322 -19.02 14.75 17.79
CA ALA A 322 -18.94 13.78 18.90
C ALA A 322 -17.92 12.66 18.64
N ALA A 323 -17.73 12.23 17.38
CA ALA A 323 -16.72 11.25 17.04
C ALA A 323 -15.29 11.82 17.13
N VAL A 324 -15.12 13.06 16.68
CA VAL A 324 -13.83 13.79 16.78
C VAL A 324 -13.50 14.07 18.26
N GLU A 325 -14.46 14.55 19.04
CA GLU A 325 -14.30 14.80 20.48
C GLU A 325 -13.90 13.52 21.23
N LYS A 326 -14.57 12.39 20.92
CA LYS A 326 -14.23 11.09 21.51
C LYS A 326 -12.80 10.67 21.19
N GLU A 327 -12.34 10.87 19.95
CA GLU A 327 -10.98 10.52 19.53
C GLU A 327 -9.94 11.45 20.20
N LEU A 328 -10.24 12.75 20.32
CA LEU A 328 -9.37 13.69 21.01
C LEU A 328 -9.29 13.40 22.53
N LYS A 329 -10.42 13.07 23.17
CA LYS A 329 -10.45 12.60 24.57
C LYS A 329 -9.63 11.33 24.76
N ARG A 330 -9.65 10.42 23.77
CA ARG A 330 -8.82 9.22 23.79
C ARG A 330 -7.33 9.60 23.74
N ALA A 331 -6.96 10.58 22.90
CA ALA A 331 -5.59 11.10 22.82
C ALA A 331 -5.12 11.68 24.16
N MET A 332 -5.96 12.48 24.81
CA MET A 332 -5.67 13.05 26.15
C MET A 332 -5.47 11.92 27.16
N GLY A 333 -6.30 10.89 27.13
CA GLY A 333 -6.16 9.73 28.03
C GLY A 333 -4.86 8.94 27.88
N LEU A 334 -4.22 8.97 26.69
CA LEU A 334 -2.93 8.34 26.44
C LEU A 334 -1.75 9.05 27.15
N LEU A 335 -1.94 10.27 27.64
CA LEU A 335 -0.92 11.08 28.31
C LEU A 335 -0.91 10.87 29.84
N GLY A 336 -1.86 10.09 30.39
CA GLY A 336 -1.99 9.87 31.82
C GLY A 336 -2.26 11.19 32.57
N ASP A 337 -1.43 11.51 33.57
CA ASP A 337 -1.56 12.73 34.36
C ASP A 337 -0.83 13.95 33.75
N LEU A 338 -0.16 13.80 32.62
CA LEU A 338 0.48 14.92 31.91
C LEU A 338 -0.57 15.84 31.30
N PRO A 339 -0.51 17.17 31.52
CA PRO A 339 -1.52 18.11 31.05
C PRO A 339 -1.45 18.23 29.50
N PRO A 340 -2.52 17.87 28.76
CA PRO A 340 -2.52 18.02 27.31
C PRO A 340 -2.63 19.48 26.89
N SER A 341 -1.93 19.83 25.80
CA SER A 341 -2.06 21.13 25.12
C SER A 341 -2.89 20.96 23.84
N PHE A 342 -4.08 20.34 23.96
CA PHE A 342 -4.98 20.03 22.83
C PHE A 342 -6.28 20.83 22.93
N GLY A 343 -6.67 21.47 21.82
CA GLY A 343 -7.94 22.21 21.67
C GLY A 343 -8.83 21.62 20.59
N LEU A 344 -10.14 21.71 20.78
CA LEU A 344 -11.16 21.43 19.76
C LEU A 344 -11.95 22.68 19.49
N ILE A 345 -12.02 23.09 18.23
CA ILE A 345 -12.77 24.24 17.74
C ILE A 345 -13.77 23.75 16.70
N GLU A 346 -15.02 24.19 16.80
CA GLU A 346 -16.04 23.97 15.76
C GLU A 346 -16.12 25.22 14.87
N ALA A 347 -16.04 25.03 13.56
CA ALA A 347 -16.05 26.10 12.58
C ALA A 347 -16.77 25.70 11.29
N ASP A 348 -17.26 26.68 10.55
CA ASP A 348 -17.89 26.46 9.23
C ASP A 348 -16.86 26.32 8.11
N ALA A 349 -15.64 26.81 8.32
CA ALA A 349 -14.54 26.83 7.35
C ALA A 349 -13.18 26.78 8.07
N PRO A 350 -12.09 26.37 7.38
CA PRO A 350 -10.75 26.34 7.96
C PRO A 350 -10.23 27.76 8.27
N GLY A 351 -9.53 27.90 9.40
CA GLY A 351 -8.93 29.17 9.81
C GLY A 351 -9.95 30.18 10.33
N SER A 352 -10.85 29.74 11.18
CA SER A 352 -11.83 30.57 11.85
C SER A 352 -11.19 31.63 12.75
N LEU A 353 -11.90 32.71 13.06
CA LEU A 353 -11.43 33.73 14.02
C LEU A 353 -11.14 33.12 15.38
N LEU A 354 -11.94 32.17 15.84
CA LEU A 354 -11.70 31.41 17.08
C LEU A 354 -10.35 30.68 17.06
N THR A 355 -9.94 30.14 15.91
CA THR A 355 -8.64 29.52 15.73
C THR A 355 -7.52 30.55 15.91
N PHE A 356 -7.67 31.74 15.36
CA PHE A 356 -6.69 32.83 15.53
C PHE A 356 -6.65 33.36 16.97
N GLU A 357 -7.80 33.50 17.63
CA GLU A 357 -7.85 33.84 19.06
C GLU A 357 -7.08 32.82 19.90
N PHE A 358 -7.25 31.54 19.64
CA PHE A 358 -6.50 30.49 20.33
C PHE A 358 -5.00 30.54 20.01
N ILE A 359 -4.60 30.79 18.76
CA ILE A 359 -3.19 30.99 18.37
C ILE A 359 -2.60 32.19 19.11
N GLN A 360 -3.35 33.28 19.23
CA GLN A 360 -2.94 34.46 20.00
C GLN A 360 -2.70 34.11 21.47
N GLU A 361 -3.61 33.37 22.10
CA GLU A 361 -3.49 32.94 23.50
C GLU A 361 -2.24 32.08 23.71
N VAL A 362 -2.06 31.02 22.91
CA VAL A 362 -0.92 30.07 23.09
C VAL A 362 0.43 30.67 22.70
N SER A 363 0.44 31.74 21.87
CA SER A 363 1.64 32.50 21.53
C SER A 363 1.98 33.59 22.55
N GLY A 364 1.16 33.74 23.61
CA GLY A 364 1.30 34.81 24.57
C GLY A 364 1.10 36.22 23.96
N GLY A 365 0.28 36.33 22.94
CA GLY A 365 0.00 37.56 22.22
C GLY A 365 1.04 37.94 21.16
N ALA A 366 2.02 37.11 20.89
CA ALA A 366 3.03 37.38 19.86
C ALA A 366 2.41 37.34 18.45
N VAL A 367 1.48 36.43 18.19
CA VAL A 367 0.66 36.39 16.99
C VAL A 367 -0.67 37.07 17.32
N CYS A 368 -1.00 38.19 16.64
CA CYS A 368 -2.24 38.92 16.89
C CYS A 368 -3.37 38.35 16.06
N ALA A 369 -4.49 37.98 16.70
CA ALA A 369 -5.68 37.55 15.96
C ALA A 369 -6.19 38.74 15.12
N PRO A 370 -6.58 38.56 13.85
CA PRO A 370 -7.15 39.63 13.06
C PRO A 370 -8.63 39.89 13.48
N ASP A 371 -9.10 41.13 13.41
CA ASP A 371 -10.51 41.45 13.67
C ASP A 371 -11.45 40.84 12.61
N GLU A 372 -10.94 40.70 11.36
CA GLU A 372 -11.57 40.04 10.22
C GLU A 372 -10.50 39.38 9.35
N LEU A 373 -10.86 38.33 8.59
CA LEU A 373 -9.91 37.69 7.69
C LEU A 373 -9.52 38.64 6.55
N PRO A 374 -8.25 39.07 6.45
CA PRO A 374 -7.85 40.06 5.47
C PRO A 374 -7.89 39.47 4.06
N THR A 375 -8.45 40.21 3.11
CA THR A 375 -8.36 39.91 1.68
C THR A 375 -7.29 40.82 1.06
N VAL A 376 -6.10 40.28 0.80
CA VAL A 376 -5.04 40.98 0.10
C VAL A 376 -5.03 40.49 -1.35
N PRO A 377 -5.27 41.41 -2.34
CA PRO A 377 -5.25 41.00 -3.74
C PRO A 377 -3.90 40.38 -4.13
N LEU A 378 -3.93 39.24 -4.82
CA LEU A 378 -2.73 38.61 -5.35
C LEU A 378 -2.04 39.55 -6.35
N PRO A 379 -0.71 39.75 -6.24
CA PRO A 379 0.02 40.64 -7.13
C PRO A 379 0.09 40.05 -8.55
N PRO A 380 0.08 40.89 -9.59
CA PRO A 380 0.29 40.47 -10.96
C PRO A 380 1.74 39.96 -11.13
N GLY A 381 1.94 38.93 -11.96
CA GLY A 381 3.27 38.39 -12.29
C GLY A 381 3.69 37.14 -11.52
N LEU A 382 2.81 36.59 -10.67
CA LEU A 382 3.02 35.27 -10.13
C LEU A 382 2.98 34.21 -11.26
N PRO A 383 3.79 33.14 -11.17
CA PRO A 383 3.72 32.03 -12.11
C PRO A 383 2.34 31.36 -12.13
N ASP A 384 1.94 30.87 -13.30
CA ASP A 384 0.69 30.14 -13.47
C ASP A 384 0.63 28.94 -12.49
N PRO A 385 -0.39 28.86 -11.63
CA PRO A 385 -0.56 27.77 -10.66
C PRO A 385 -0.64 26.39 -11.31
N GLN A 386 -1.27 26.26 -12.49
CA GLN A 386 -1.39 24.99 -13.21
C GLN A 386 -0.04 24.54 -13.78
N ALA A 387 0.74 25.46 -14.34
CA ALA A 387 2.08 25.16 -14.83
C ALA A 387 3.02 24.72 -13.67
N ARG A 388 2.89 25.36 -12.50
CA ARG A 388 3.62 24.97 -11.28
C ARG A 388 3.20 23.57 -10.81
N LEU A 389 1.91 23.29 -10.73
CA LEU A 389 1.37 21.98 -10.35
C LEU A 389 1.85 20.89 -11.32
N LYS A 390 1.82 21.16 -12.64
CA LYS A 390 2.31 20.23 -13.65
C LYS A 390 3.76 19.88 -13.45
N ARG A 391 4.64 20.86 -13.20
CA ARG A 391 6.06 20.58 -12.90
C ARG A 391 6.21 19.72 -11.66
N GLN A 392 5.47 20.01 -10.59
CA GLN A 392 5.52 19.22 -9.35
C GLN A 392 5.02 17.79 -9.55
N PHE A 393 3.98 17.59 -10.36
CA PHE A 393 3.50 16.27 -10.74
C PHE A 393 4.56 15.48 -11.53
N ASP A 394 5.11 16.09 -12.59
CA ASP A 394 6.12 15.46 -13.44
C ASP A 394 7.38 15.10 -12.64
N GLU A 395 7.81 15.96 -11.75
CA GLU A 395 8.97 15.73 -10.90
C GLU A 395 8.73 14.59 -9.90
N MET A 396 7.54 14.48 -9.31
CA MET A 396 7.18 13.36 -8.45
C MET A 396 7.06 12.05 -9.22
N VAL A 397 6.54 12.07 -10.44
CA VAL A 397 6.55 10.89 -11.31
C VAL A 397 7.99 10.48 -11.61
N GLU A 398 8.86 11.40 -12.06
CA GLU A 398 10.26 11.07 -12.38
C GLU A 398 11.04 10.61 -11.13
N TRP A 399 10.76 11.16 -9.95
CA TRP A 399 11.32 10.68 -8.69
C TRP A 399 10.96 9.20 -8.45
N THR A 400 9.70 8.79 -8.67
CA THR A 400 9.33 7.37 -8.54
C THR A 400 10.03 6.50 -9.59
N GLN A 401 10.22 7.02 -10.82
CA GLN A 401 10.95 6.30 -11.86
C GLN A 401 12.45 6.18 -11.55
N ALA A 402 13.05 7.18 -10.91
CA ALA A 402 14.44 7.11 -10.42
C ALA A 402 14.57 6.04 -9.32
N LEU A 403 13.67 6.03 -8.33
CA LEU A 403 13.63 4.99 -7.29
C LEU A 403 13.46 3.59 -7.89
N MET A 404 12.60 3.43 -8.89
CA MET A 404 12.41 2.16 -9.60
C MET A 404 13.70 1.66 -10.26
N ARG A 405 14.47 2.55 -10.91
CA ARG A 405 15.75 2.20 -11.52
C ARG A 405 16.80 1.79 -10.47
N GLU A 406 16.81 2.45 -9.32
CA GLU A 406 17.73 2.15 -8.22
C GLU A 406 17.35 0.90 -7.41
N ALA A 407 16.09 0.49 -7.46
CA ALA A 407 15.54 -0.59 -6.63
C ALA A 407 16.31 -1.92 -6.77
N GLU A 408 16.86 -2.23 -7.94
CA GLU A 408 17.66 -3.44 -8.13
C GLU A 408 18.95 -3.43 -7.31
N TYR A 409 19.64 -2.27 -7.24
CA TYR A 409 20.87 -2.13 -6.44
C TYR A 409 20.55 -2.22 -4.96
N VAL A 410 19.47 -1.59 -4.51
CA VAL A 410 18.99 -1.69 -3.13
C VAL A 410 18.67 -3.14 -2.75
N ARG A 411 17.98 -3.91 -3.63
CA ARG A 411 17.73 -5.34 -3.42
C ARG A 411 19.02 -6.15 -3.36
N ARG A 412 20.00 -5.85 -4.21
CA ARG A 412 21.31 -6.54 -4.19
C ARG A 412 21.99 -6.38 -2.84
N ASP A 413 22.01 -5.16 -2.29
CA ASP A 413 22.58 -4.88 -0.98
C ASP A 413 21.75 -5.54 0.15
N TYR A 414 20.43 -5.51 0.03
CA TYR A 414 19.53 -6.19 0.95
C TYR A 414 19.83 -7.69 1.04
N TRP A 415 20.12 -8.35 -0.11
CA TRP A 415 20.42 -9.78 -0.19
C TRP A 415 21.90 -10.15 0.03
N ALA A 416 22.76 -9.19 0.31
CA ALA A 416 24.23 -9.41 0.43
C ALA A 416 24.64 -10.43 1.51
N LYS A 417 23.77 -10.73 2.48
CA LYS A 417 24.03 -11.70 3.55
C LYS A 417 23.57 -13.12 3.22
N ALA A 418 22.97 -13.36 2.07
CA ALA A 418 22.57 -14.69 1.62
C ALA A 418 23.79 -15.40 1.03
N ASP A 419 24.17 -16.54 1.61
CA ASP A 419 25.40 -17.28 1.27
C ASP A 419 25.09 -18.41 0.29
N ALA A 420 25.58 -18.27 -0.95
CA ALA A 420 25.41 -19.22 -2.03
C ALA A 420 26.63 -20.12 -2.27
N THR A 421 27.51 -20.32 -1.28
CA THR A 421 28.66 -21.20 -1.38
C THR A 421 28.25 -22.68 -1.44
N ASP A 422 27.21 -23.06 -0.71
CA ASP A 422 26.58 -24.37 -0.79
C ASP A 422 25.08 -24.31 -0.44
N VAL A 423 24.35 -25.39 -0.79
CA VAL A 423 22.90 -25.50 -0.56
C VAL A 423 22.51 -25.37 0.91
N LYS A 424 23.26 -25.94 1.84
CA LYS A 424 22.93 -25.90 3.28
C LYS A 424 23.10 -24.51 3.86
N LEU A 425 24.17 -23.80 3.44
CA LEU A 425 24.41 -22.39 3.83
C LEU A 425 23.33 -21.48 3.21
N TRP A 426 22.94 -21.74 1.96
CA TRP A 426 21.85 -21.05 1.31
C TRP A 426 20.55 -21.17 2.09
N GLU A 427 20.11 -22.40 2.39
CA GLU A 427 18.90 -22.64 3.18
C GLU A 427 18.97 -22.02 4.59
N LYS A 428 20.14 -22.04 5.22
CA LYS A 428 20.35 -21.45 6.54
C LYS A 428 20.22 -19.91 6.50
N THR A 429 20.89 -19.26 5.57
CA THR A 429 20.98 -17.80 5.51
C THR A 429 19.70 -17.17 4.95
N THR A 430 18.96 -17.86 4.07
CA THR A 430 17.70 -17.38 3.51
C THR A 430 16.49 -17.51 4.45
N LYS A 431 16.59 -18.24 5.57
CA LYS A 431 15.48 -18.31 6.57
C LYS A 431 15.03 -16.96 7.09
N ALA A 432 15.96 -16.03 7.32
CA ALA A 432 15.64 -14.69 7.77
C ALA A 432 14.87 -13.89 6.71
N TYR A 433 15.25 -14.03 5.43
CA TYR A 433 14.55 -13.38 4.31
C TYR A 433 13.15 -13.96 4.12
N ARG A 434 12.98 -15.30 4.21
CA ARG A 434 11.65 -15.93 4.17
C ARG A 434 10.75 -15.42 5.30
N LYS A 435 11.29 -15.30 6.52
CA LYS A 435 10.55 -14.74 7.66
C LYS A 435 10.12 -13.30 7.39
N ARG A 436 11.05 -12.44 6.91
CA ARG A 436 10.73 -11.04 6.58
C ARG A 436 9.73 -10.93 5.44
N PHE A 437 9.87 -11.74 4.39
CA PHE A 437 8.90 -11.78 3.29
C PHE A 437 7.49 -12.11 3.81
N HIS A 438 7.37 -13.14 4.66
CA HIS A 438 6.08 -13.54 5.23
C HIS A 438 5.52 -12.50 6.22
N GLU A 439 6.33 -12.01 7.17
CA GLU A 439 5.84 -11.19 8.28
C GLU A 439 5.76 -9.69 7.94
N GLU A 440 6.69 -9.16 7.13
CA GLU A 440 6.80 -7.72 6.88
C GLU A 440 6.22 -7.29 5.54
N VAL A 441 6.39 -8.10 4.47
CA VAL A 441 5.93 -7.77 3.12
C VAL A 441 4.52 -8.30 2.87
N ILE A 442 4.28 -9.59 3.12
CA ILE A 442 2.95 -10.20 2.95
C ILE A 442 2.03 -9.85 4.12
N GLY A 443 2.54 -9.87 5.34
CA GLY A 443 1.78 -9.80 6.57
C GLY A 443 1.30 -11.18 7.04
N ALA A 444 1.93 -11.72 8.09
CA ALA A 444 1.57 -13.04 8.62
C ALA A 444 0.37 -12.97 9.55
N LEU A 445 -0.61 -13.83 9.34
CA LEU A 445 -1.62 -14.15 10.33
C LEU A 445 -1.07 -15.20 11.32
N PRO A 446 -1.57 -15.26 12.57
CA PRO A 446 -1.25 -16.34 13.49
C PRO A 446 -1.54 -17.71 12.87
N ALA A 447 -0.81 -18.74 13.28
CA ALA A 447 -1.12 -20.10 12.83
C ALA A 447 -2.58 -20.46 13.15
N PRO A 448 -3.31 -21.11 12.23
CA PRO A 448 -4.69 -21.50 12.48
C PRO A 448 -4.80 -22.45 13.67
N ASP A 449 -5.57 -22.06 14.68
CA ASP A 449 -5.83 -22.83 15.89
C ASP A 449 -7.11 -23.70 15.80
N MET A 450 -7.94 -23.46 14.78
CA MET A 450 -9.16 -24.24 14.53
C MET A 450 -8.84 -25.60 13.90
N PRO A 451 -9.59 -26.68 14.28
CA PRO A 451 -9.57 -27.94 13.53
C PRO A 451 -9.95 -27.73 12.06
N PRO A 452 -9.37 -28.45 11.10
CA PRO A 452 -9.69 -28.29 9.67
C PRO A 452 -11.11 -28.67 9.30
N ASN A 453 -11.79 -29.50 10.10
CA ASN A 453 -13.17 -29.95 9.93
C ASN A 453 -13.54 -30.23 8.45
N PRO A 454 -12.87 -31.20 7.79
CA PRO A 454 -13.01 -31.43 6.37
C PRO A 454 -14.45 -31.82 6.01
N ARG A 455 -15.00 -31.14 5.01
CA ARG A 455 -16.34 -31.40 4.44
C ARG A 455 -16.20 -31.55 2.94
N GLY A 456 -16.83 -32.56 2.38
CA GLY A 456 -16.76 -32.81 0.95
C GLY A 456 -18.01 -33.43 0.38
N ARG A 457 -18.15 -33.34 -0.94
CA ARG A 457 -19.17 -34.04 -1.74
C ARG A 457 -18.59 -34.41 -3.10
N GLN A 458 -18.97 -35.56 -3.60
CA GLN A 458 -18.69 -35.93 -4.98
C GLN A 458 -19.48 -35.02 -5.92
N VAL A 459 -18.84 -34.47 -6.95
CA VAL A 459 -19.46 -33.58 -7.94
C VAL A 459 -19.57 -34.22 -9.31
N PHE A 460 -18.63 -35.10 -9.64
CA PHE A 460 -18.66 -35.90 -10.87
C PHE A 460 -17.72 -37.11 -10.76
N ALA A 461 -17.86 -38.04 -11.71
CA ALA A 461 -16.92 -39.12 -11.95
C ALA A 461 -16.75 -39.29 -13.46
N THR A 462 -15.56 -39.59 -13.89
CA THR A 462 -15.18 -39.97 -15.25
C THR A 462 -14.71 -41.44 -15.26
N GLU A 463 -14.29 -41.95 -16.41
CA GLU A 463 -13.65 -43.27 -16.46
C GLU A 463 -12.28 -43.33 -15.72
N ALA A 464 -11.55 -42.19 -15.66
CA ALA A 464 -10.20 -42.14 -15.15
C ALA A 464 -10.09 -41.65 -13.68
N TYR A 465 -11.01 -40.79 -13.22
CA TYR A 465 -10.93 -40.16 -11.90
C TYR A 465 -12.30 -39.70 -11.39
N THR A 466 -12.39 -39.50 -10.06
CA THR A 466 -13.55 -38.91 -9.39
C THR A 466 -13.20 -37.52 -8.86
N GLY A 467 -14.11 -36.53 -9.04
CA GLY A 467 -14.00 -35.17 -8.56
C GLY A 467 -14.85 -34.91 -7.29
N TYR A 468 -14.23 -34.28 -6.30
CA TYR A 468 -14.84 -33.93 -5.02
C TYR A 468 -14.66 -32.46 -4.69
N GLU A 469 -15.73 -31.74 -4.38
CA GLU A 469 -15.60 -30.45 -3.66
C GLU A 469 -15.19 -30.70 -2.22
N VAL A 470 -14.23 -29.89 -1.74
CA VAL A 470 -13.70 -29.97 -0.37
C VAL A 470 -13.65 -28.58 0.23
N VAL A 471 -14.10 -28.47 1.50
CA VAL A 471 -14.03 -27.25 2.32
C VAL A 471 -13.32 -27.57 3.63
N LEU A 472 -12.39 -26.69 4.02
CA LEU A 472 -11.56 -26.81 5.23
C LEU A 472 -11.63 -25.50 6.01
N ASP A 473 -11.89 -25.56 7.32
CA ASP A 473 -11.86 -24.36 8.17
C ASP A 473 -10.41 -23.91 8.41
N VAL A 474 -10.17 -22.58 8.35
CA VAL A 474 -8.85 -21.96 8.56
C VAL A 474 -8.89 -21.04 9.78
N TYR A 475 -9.77 -20.02 9.75
CA TYR A 475 -10.06 -19.13 10.87
C TYR A 475 -11.57 -18.95 11.00
N PRO A 476 -12.08 -18.36 12.09
CA PRO A 476 -13.50 -17.95 12.13
C PRO A 476 -13.84 -17.11 10.89
N ASP A 477 -14.88 -17.54 10.16
CA ASP A 477 -15.32 -16.97 8.87
C ASP A 477 -14.41 -17.23 7.65
N VAL A 478 -13.20 -17.76 7.81
CA VAL A 478 -12.25 -18.03 6.71
C VAL A 478 -12.07 -19.51 6.51
N PHE A 479 -12.26 -19.98 5.29
CA PHE A 479 -12.09 -21.39 4.91
C PHE A 479 -11.29 -21.52 3.61
N ALA A 480 -10.68 -22.67 3.40
CA ALA A 480 -10.16 -23.11 2.12
C ALA A 480 -11.22 -23.94 1.39
N TYR A 481 -11.31 -23.80 0.08
CA TYR A 481 -12.25 -24.49 -0.79
C TYR A 481 -11.56 -24.88 -2.08
N GLY A 482 -11.90 -26.03 -2.66
CA GLY A 482 -11.39 -26.45 -3.95
C GLY A 482 -11.99 -27.77 -4.43
N ILE A 483 -11.49 -28.23 -5.60
CA ILE A 483 -11.86 -29.52 -6.20
C ILE A 483 -10.64 -30.45 -6.14
N LEU A 484 -10.84 -31.63 -5.52
CA LEU A 484 -9.90 -32.73 -5.46
C LEU A 484 -10.25 -33.75 -6.55
N LEU A 485 -9.29 -34.10 -7.42
CA LEU A 485 -9.42 -35.20 -8.37
C LEU A 485 -8.59 -36.40 -7.89
N VAL A 486 -9.25 -37.55 -7.79
CA VAL A 486 -8.63 -38.81 -7.34
C VAL A 486 -8.67 -39.83 -8.48
N PRO A 487 -7.52 -40.23 -9.06
CA PRO A 487 -7.44 -41.27 -10.09
C PRO A 487 -7.99 -42.64 -9.59
N HIS A 488 -8.59 -43.40 -10.51
CA HIS A 488 -9.14 -44.72 -10.20
C HIS A 488 -8.10 -45.84 -10.20
N ASP A 489 -6.97 -45.63 -10.86
CA ASP A 489 -5.90 -46.59 -11.03
C ASP A 489 -4.92 -46.71 -9.85
N ILE A 490 -5.22 -46.07 -8.73
CA ILE A 490 -4.39 -46.13 -7.51
C ILE A 490 -4.55 -47.51 -6.85
N ALA A 491 -3.49 -48.26 -6.83
CA ALA A 491 -3.47 -49.60 -6.19
C ALA A 491 -3.60 -49.50 -4.65
N PRO A 492 -4.14 -50.52 -3.98
CA PRO A 492 -4.18 -50.56 -2.52
C PRO A 492 -2.80 -50.39 -1.89
N GLY A 493 -2.65 -49.36 -1.01
CA GLY A 493 -1.39 -49.04 -0.34
C GLY A 493 -0.43 -48.17 -1.18
N GLU A 494 -0.75 -47.91 -2.43
CA GLU A 494 0.01 -46.97 -3.28
C GLU A 494 -0.21 -45.54 -2.84
N ARG A 495 0.87 -44.74 -2.92
CA ARG A 495 0.80 -43.27 -2.70
C ARG A 495 1.27 -42.54 -3.92
N ARG A 496 0.46 -41.56 -4.35
CA ARG A 496 0.70 -40.73 -5.53
C ARG A 496 1.15 -39.34 -5.17
N PRO A 497 2.01 -38.73 -5.98
CA PRO A 497 2.32 -37.31 -5.86
C PRO A 497 1.08 -36.43 -6.14
N VAL A 498 1.07 -35.24 -5.57
CA VAL A 498 -0.02 -34.25 -5.73
C VAL A 498 0.46 -33.06 -6.54
N VAL A 499 -0.40 -32.53 -7.40
CA VAL A 499 -0.23 -31.21 -8.04
C VAL A 499 -1.40 -30.33 -7.63
N VAL A 500 -1.09 -29.21 -6.95
CA VAL A 500 -2.06 -28.14 -6.68
C VAL A 500 -2.13 -27.25 -7.90
N CYS A 501 -3.31 -27.17 -8.53
CA CYS A 501 -3.58 -26.56 -9.83
C CYS A 501 -4.39 -25.28 -9.64
N GLN A 502 -3.74 -24.10 -9.75
CA GLN A 502 -4.34 -22.82 -9.36
C GLN A 502 -4.81 -22.01 -10.56
N HIS A 503 -6.07 -21.57 -10.52
CA HIS A 503 -6.67 -20.63 -11.48
C HIS A 503 -6.18 -19.19 -11.31
N GLY A 504 -6.43 -18.33 -12.31
CA GLY A 504 -6.14 -16.90 -12.33
C GLY A 504 -7.26 -16.00 -11.81
N LEU A 505 -7.23 -14.72 -12.24
CA LEU A 505 -8.22 -13.68 -11.88
C LEU A 505 -9.64 -14.10 -12.33
N GLU A 506 -10.62 -13.87 -11.44
CA GLU A 506 -12.05 -14.21 -11.62
C GLU A 506 -12.30 -15.69 -11.91
N GLY A 507 -11.28 -16.55 -11.86
CA GLY A 507 -11.37 -17.97 -12.09
C GLY A 507 -12.00 -18.73 -10.92
N ARG A 508 -12.34 -19.99 -11.21
CA ARG A 508 -12.94 -20.92 -10.26
C ARG A 508 -12.22 -22.27 -10.32
N PRO A 509 -12.28 -23.11 -9.27
CA PRO A 509 -11.75 -24.46 -9.31
C PRO A 509 -12.32 -25.30 -10.46
N GLN A 510 -13.59 -25.05 -10.85
CA GLN A 510 -14.25 -25.71 -11.96
C GLN A 510 -13.58 -25.44 -13.30
N ASP A 511 -13.10 -24.19 -13.54
CA ASP A 511 -12.43 -23.80 -14.80
C ASP A 511 -11.18 -24.64 -15.08
N VAL A 512 -10.59 -25.20 -14.04
CA VAL A 512 -9.34 -25.94 -14.07
C VAL A 512 -9.58 -27.47 -14.00
N ALA A 513 -10.62 -27.89 -13.26
CA ALA A 513 -10.78 -29.26 -12.80
C ALA A 513 -12.13 -29.92 -13.17
N ASP A 514 -13.03 -29.25 -13.90
CA ASP A 514 -14.31 -29.85 -14.29
C ASP A 514 -14.39 -30.02 -15.83
N PRO A 515 -14.31 -31.25 -16.33
CA PRO A 515 -14.31 -31.49 -17.78
C PRO A 515 -15.70 -31.29 -18.43
N ARG A 516 -16.73 -30.93 -17.66
CA ARG A 516 -18.11 -30.73 -18.16
C ARG A 516 -18.38 -29.27 -18.55
N ILE A 517 -17.52 -28.32 -18.14
CA ILE A 517 -17.61 -26.93 -18.57
C ILE A 517 -16.91 -26.75 -19.91
N GLU A 518 -17.14 -25.60 -20.56
CA GLU A 518 -16.46 -25.24 -21.80
C GLU A 518 -14.94 -25.07 -21.58
N GLU A 519 -14.14 -25.51 -22.54
CA GLU A 519 -12.69 -25.36 -22.51
C GLU A 519 -12.29 -23.88 -22.55
N ASN A 520 -11.29 -23.52 -21.75
CA ASN A 520 -10.80 -22.18 -21.59
C ASN A 520 -9.26 -22.16 -21.57
N CYS A 521 -8.64 -21.04 -21.22
CA CYS A 521 -7.18 -20.88 -21.17
C CYS A 521 -6.44 -21.84 -20.22
N TYR A 522 -7.15 -22.59 -19.39
CA TYR A 522 -6.55 -23.60 -18.52
C TYR A 522 -6.45 -24.98 -19.17
N HIS A 523 -7.14 -25.25 -20.26
CA HIS A 523 -7.11 -26.54 -20.99
C HIS A 523 -7.27 -27.75 -20.08
N TYR A 524 -8.13 -27.65 -19.05
CA TYR A 524 -8.38 -28.72 -18.07
C TYR A 524 -7.10 -29.33 -17.49
N PHE A 525 -6.03 -28.53 -17.24
CA PHE A 525 -4.72 -29.09 -16.89
C PHE A 525 -4.74 -29.96 -15.62
N ALA A 526 -5.61 -29.67 -14.65
CA ALA A 526 -5.78 -30.54 -13.50
C ALA A 526 -6.36 -31.92 -13.89
N CYS A 527 -7.33 -31.96 -14.82
CA CYS A 527 -7.88 -33.19 -15.38
C CYS A 527 -6.83 -33.99 -16.15
N ARG A 528 -6.06 -33.31 -17.01
CA ARG A 528 -4.96 -33.93 -17.78
C ARG A 528 -3.87 -34.51 -16.89
N LEU A 529 -3.58 -33.87 -15.76
CA LEU A 529 -2.65 -34.42 -14.76
C LEU A 529 -3.26 -35.59 -13.98
N ALA A 530 -4.56 -35.56 -13.66
CA ALA A 530 -5.26 -36.68 -13.05
C ALA A 530 -5.29 -37.92 -13.95
N GLN A 531 -5.54 -37.72 -15.28
CA GLN A 531 -5.43 -38.79 -16.27
C GLN A 531 -4.03 -39.39 -16.39
N ARG A 532 -2.99 -38.64 -16.05
CA ARG A 532 -1.60 -39.10 -15.94
C ARG A 532 -1.29 -39.77 -14.58
N GLY A 533 -2.30 -39.93 -13.72
CA GLY A 533 -2.19 -40.59 -12.43
C GLY A 533 -1.66 -39.73 -11.28
N PHE A 534 -1.64 -38.41 -11.40
CA PHE A 534 -1.42 -37.50 -10.26
C PHE A 534 -2.74 -37.30 -9.50
N VAL A 535 -2.67 -37.19 -8.18
CA VAL A 535 -3.77 -36.57 -7.42
C VAL A 535 -3.68 -35.08 -7.67
N THR A 536 -4.79 -34.43 -7.99
CA THR A 536 -4.78 -32.96 -8.18
C THR A 536 -5.75 -32.28 -7.23
N PHE A 537 -5.39 -31.07 -6.79
CA PHE A 537 -6.26 -30.22 -6.01
C PHE A 537 -6.30 -28.82 -6.63
N SER A 538 -7.49 -28.33 -6.98
CA SER A 538 -7.68 -27.02 -7.57
C SER A 538 -8.34 -26.09 -6.56
N PRO A 539 -7.56 -25.27 -5.81
CA PRO A 539 -8.11 -24.38 -4.79
C PRO A 539 -8.78 -23.16 -5.40
N GLN A 540 -9.73 -22.56 -4.65
CA GLN A 540 -10.27 -21.24 -4.92
C GLN A 540 -9.37 -20.18 -4.28
N ASN A 541 -8.88 -19.24 -5.08
CA ASN A 541 -8.31 -17.99 -4.61
C ASN A 541 -9.42 -16.94 -4.36
N PRO A 542 -9.21 -15.96 -3.46
CA PRO A 542 -10.18 -14.89 -3.22
C PRO A 542 -10.31 -13.87 -4.37
N TYR A 543 -9.53 -13.97 -5.43
CA TYR A 543 -9.50 -13.04 -6.59
C TYR A 543 -10.75 -13.16 -7.46
N ILE A 544 -11.92 -12.89 -6.87
CA ILE A 544 -13.23 -13.02 -7.52
C ILE A 544 -14.23 -11.98 -7.03
N GLY A 545 -15.09 -11.53 -7.93
CA GLY A 545 -16.16 -10.57 -7.64
C GLY A 545 -15.71 -9.12 -7.79
N MET A 546 -14.76 -8.84 -8.67
CA MET A 546 -14.28 -7.51 -9.06
C MET A 546 -13.82 -6.69 -7.84
N ASP A 547 -14.40 -5.53 -7.58
CA ASP A 547 -13.99 -4.69 -6.43
C ASP A 547 -14.29 -5.31 -5.06
N LYS A 548 -15.12 -6.35 -4.97
CA LYS A 548 -15.39 -7.00 -3.67
C LYS A 548 -14.11 -7.56 -3.03
N PHE A 549 -13.26 -8.22 -3.81
CA PHE A 549 -12.00 -8.73 -3.29
C PHE A 549 -10.91 -7.64 -3.20
N ARG A 550 -10.91 -6.66 -4.13
CA ARG A 550 -9.94 -5.55 -4.10
C ARG A 550 -10.08 -4.71 -2.84
N VAL A 551 -11.32 -4.51 -2.38
CA VAL A 551 -11.57 -3.83 -1.09
C VAL A 551 -10.97 -4.61 0.09
N LEU A 552 -10.92 -5.96 0.04
CA LEU A 552 -10.25 -6.74 1.10
C LEU A 552 -8.76 -6.41 1.20
N GLN A 553 -8.05 -6.22 0.09
CA GLN A 553 -6.66 -5.79 0.10
C GLN A 553 -6.52 -4.42 0.78
N ARG A 554 -7.41 -3.46 0.47
CA ARG A 554 -7.42 -2.12 1.09
C ARG A 554 -7.73 -2.15 2.59
N MET A 555 -8.60 -3.07 3.03
CA MET A 555 -8.87 -3.29 4.46
C MET A 555 -7.69 -3.94 5.18
N ALA A 556 -6.98 -4.84 4.49
CA ALA A 556 -5.86 -5.59 5.04
C ALA A 556 -4.60 -4.73 5.20
N ASN A 557 -4.27 -3.89 4.21
CA ASN A 557 -3.03 -3.12 4.18
C ASN A 557 -2.78 -2.26 5.43
N PRO A 558 -3.74 -1.47 5.94
CA PRO A 558 -3.51 -0.70 7.15
C PRO A 558 -3.30 -1.56 8.42
N LEU A 559 -3.71 -2.83 8.37
CA LEU A 559 -3.46 -3.80 9.44
C LEU A 559 -2.11 -4.54 9.28
N GLY A 560 -1.30 -4.19 8.28
CA GLY A 560 -0.08 -4.91 7.91
C GLY A 560 -0.36 -6.31 7.35
N LEU A 561 -1.46 -6.47 6.64
CA LEU A 561 -1.93 -7.70 6.03
C LEU A 561 -2.19 -7.48 4.52
N SER A 562 -2.27 -8.59 3.77
CA SER A 562 -2.63 -8.62 2.36
C SER A 562 -3.57 -9.79 2.08
N LEU A 563 -4.00 -9.96 0.84
CA LEU A 563 -4.73 -11.17 0.42
C LEU A 563 -3.90 -12.43 0.64
N PHE A 564 -2.58 -12.36 0.46
CA PHE A 564 -1.69 -13.49 0.72
C PHE A 564 -1.59 -13.88 2.20
N SER A 565 -1.94 -12.99 3.13
CA SER A 565 -2.08 -13.33 4.55
C SER A 565 -3.16 -14.40 4.80
N PHE A 566 -4.14 -14.51 3.90
CA PHE A 566 -5.17 -15.54 3.93
C PHE A 566 -4.82 -16.74 3.03
N ILE A 567 -4.28 -16.48 1.84
CA ILE A 567 -3.96 -17.52 0.85
C ILE A 567 -2.91 -18.49 1.39
N ILE A 568 -1.87 -18.00 2.06
CA ILE A 568 -0.79 -18.83 2.63
C ILE A 568 -1.34 -19.86 3.64
N PRO A 569 -2.07 -19.48 4.69
CA PRO A 569 -2.64 -20.46 5.62
C PRO A 569 -3.73 -21.34 5.00
N GLN A 570 -4.46 -20.87 3.97
CA GLN A 570 -5.37 -21.73 3.21
C GLN A 570 -4.59 -22.85 2.49
N HIS A 571 -3.49 -22.52 1.82
CA HIS A 571 -2.65 -23.52 1.17
C HIS A 571 -1.99 -24.47 2.16
N GLN A 572 -1.49 -23.98 3.30
CA GLN A 572 -0.95 -24.86 4.33
C GLN A 572 -2.03 -25.83 4.84
N ARG A 573 -3.25 -25.35 5.06
CA ARG A 573 -4.38 -26.17 5.50
C ARG A 573 -4.77 -27.23 4.46
N ILE A 574 -4.72 -26.90 3.17
CA ILE A 574 -4.95 -27.82 2.06
C ILE A 574 -3.88 -28.93 2.07
N LEU A 575 -2.59 -28.58 2.18
CA LEU A 575 -1.52 -29.55 2.20
C LEU A 575 -1.59 -30.46 3.43
N ASP A 576 -1.92 -29.92 4.60
CA ASP A 576 -2.10 -30.72 5.83
C ASP A 576 -3.26 -31.71 5.68
N PHE A 577 -4.37 -31.31 5.07
CA PHE A 577 -5.47 -32.22 4.75
C PHE A 577 -5.04 -33.29 3.74
N LEU A 578 -4.38 -32.92 2.66
CA LEU A 578 -3.94 -33.87 1.63
C LEU A 578 -3.01 -34.96 2.20
N LYS A 579 -2.12 -34.60 3.14
CA LYS A 579 -1.25 -35.56 3.86
C LYS A 579 -2.02 -36.61 4.65
N THR A 580 -3.28 -36.33 5.03
CA THR A 580 -4.11 -37.30 5.77
C THR A 580 -4.72 -38.38 4.88
N LEU A 581 -4.75 -38.16 3.56
CA LEU A 581 -5.34 -39.07 2.61
C LEU A 581 -4.40 -40.28 2.38
N PRO A 582 -4.90 -41.54 2.48
CA PRO A 582 -4.03 -42.73 2.49
C PRO A 582 -3.26 -42.97 1.19
N TYR A 583 -3.75 -42.42 0.09
CA TYR A 583 -3.19 -42.53 -1.26
C TYR A 583 -2.30 -41.35 -1.66
N VAL A 584 -2.06 -40.39 -0.78
CA VAL A 584 -1.24 -39.19 -1.06
C VAL A 584 0.19 -39.41 -0.53
N ASP A 585 1.18 -39.09 -1.35
CA ASP A 585 2.57 -38.91 -0.92
C ASP A 585 2.78 -37.47 -0.45
N GLY A 586 2.70 -37.25 0.85
CA GLY A 586 2.86 -35.91 1.46
C GLY A 586 4.26 -35.29 1.31
N LYS A 587 5.25 -36.00 0.73
CA LYS A 587 6.58 -35.47 0.41
C LYS A 587 6.69 -34.99 -1.04
N ARG A 588 5.77 -35.38 -1.91
CA ARG A 588 5.76 -35.05 -3.34
C ARG A 588 4.50 -34.25 -3.69
N MET A 589 4.42 -33.02 -3.16
CA MET A 589 3.34 -32.09 -3.42
C MET A 589 3.87 -30.86 -4.18
N ALA A 590 3.43 -30.69 -5.43
CA ALA A 590 3.85 -29.62 -6.32
C ALA A 590 2.77 -28.53 -6.44
N PHE A 591 3.20 -27.34 -6.87
CA PHE A 591 2.32 -26.24 -7.23
C PHE A 591 2.43 -25.94 -8.72
N TYR A 592 1.30 -25.67 -9.39
CA TYR A 592 1.25 -25.19 -10.76
C TYR A 592 0.07 -24.22 -10.94
N GLY A 593 0.31 -23.01 -11.49
CA GLY A 593 -0.74 -22.02 -11.66
C GLY A 593 -0.47 -21.05 -12.78
N LEU A 594 -1.58 -20.53 -13.38
CA LEU A 594 -1.58 -19.54 -14.46
C LEU A 594 -2.03 -18.18 -13.94
N SER A 595 -1.40 -17.08 -14.43
CA SER A 595 -1.82 -15.70 -14.15
C SER A 595 -1.72 -15.38 -12.65
N TYR A 596 -2.79 -14.94 -11.98
CA TYR A 596 -2.81 -14.86 -10.51
C TYR A 596 -2.48 -16.19 -9.82
N GLY A 597 -2.74 -17.33 -10.47
CA GLY A 597 -2.23 -18.64 -10.04
C GLY A 597 -0.71 -18.72 -10.16
N GLY A 598 -0.13 -18.13 -11.18
CA GLY A 598 1.32 -17.95 -11.36
C GLY A 598 1.91 -17.00 -10.30
N LYS A 599 1.24 -15.88 -10.01
CA LYS A 599 1.57 -15.00 -8.88
C LYS A 599 1.60 -15.77 -7.56
N THR A 600 0.62 -16.66 -7.35
CA THR A 600 0.54 -17.54 -6.19
C THR A 600 1.67 -18.58 -6.18
N ALA A 601 2.05 -19.13 -7.35
CA ALA A 601 3.12 -20.13 -7.52
C ALA A 601 4.52 -19.61 -7.13
N VAL A 602 4.71 -18.30 -7.12
CA VAL A 602 5.96 -17.66 -6.69
C VAL A 602 5.91 -17.30 -5.21
N ARG A 603 4.77 -16.78 -4.72
CA ARG A 603 4.65 -16.27 -3.33
C ARG A 603 4.39 -17.36 -2.31
N VAL A 604 3.45 -18.26 -2.57
CA VAL A 604 3.06 -19.28 -1.61
C VAL A 604 4.17 -20.32 -1.37
N PRO A 605 4.80 -20.94 -2.39
CA PRO A 605 5.91 -21.87 -2.16
C PRO A 605 7.16 -21.19 -1.58
N ALA A 606 7.34 -19.87 -1.74
CA ALA A 606 8.41 -19.14 -1.05
C ALA A 606 8.27 -19.20 0.47
N VAL A 607 7.05 -19.32 1.00
CA VAL A 607 6.72 -19.38 2.43
C VAL A 607 6.37 -20.81 2.88
N VAL A 608 5.48 -21.49 2.14
CA VAL A 608 4.99 -22.84 2.44
C VAL A 608 5.98 -23.86 1.88
N THR A 609 6.88 -24.32 2.74
CA THR A 609 7.99 -25.21 2.34
C THR A 609 7.58 -26.68 2.10
N ASP A 610 6.35 -27.02 2.38
CA ASP A 610 5.77 -28.36 2.07
C ASP A 610 5.58 -28.60 0.56
N TYR A 611 5.51 -27.54 -0.25
CA TYR A 611 5.60 -27.66 -1.70
C TYR A 611 7.02 -28.06 -2.09
N CYS A 612 7.18 -29.22 -2.71
CA CYS A 612 8.49 -29.71 -3.13
C CYS A 612 8.96 -29.15 -4.50
N LEU A 613 8.06 -28.54 -5.26
CA LEU A 613 8.28 -28.00 -6.61
C LEU A 613 7.25 -26.92 -6.92
N SER A 614 7.59 -25.93 -7.78
CA SER A 614 6.63 -24.95 -8.27
C SER A 614 6.81 -24.65 -9.76
N VAL A 615 5.66 -24.51 -10.46
CA VAL A 615 5.58 -24.06 -11.87
C VAL A 615 4.75 -22.78 -11.93
N CYS A 616 5.34 -21.71 -12.45
CA CYS A 616 4.71 -20.41 -12.66
C CYS A 616 4.42 -20.21 -14.15
N SER A 617 3.14 -20.15 -14.53
CA SER A 617 2.69 -19.91 -15.89
C SER A 617 2.09 -18.52 -16.04
N GLY A 618 2.48 -17.79 -17.09
CA GLY A 618 1.86 -16.55 -17.55
C GLY A 618 1.91 -15.34 -16.62
N ASP A 619 2.70 -15.36 -15.53
CA ASP A 619 2.81 -14.25 -14.57
C ASP A 619 4.27 -13.84 -14.27
N PHE A 620 5.23 -14.74 -14.43
CA PHE A 620 6.62 -14.48 -14.12
C PHE A 620 7.20 -13.33 -14.97
N ASN A 621 7.72 -12.28 -14.32
CA ASN A 621 8.30 -11.15 -15.03
C ASN A 621 9.12 -10.23 -14.10
N GLU A 622 9.67 -9.15 -14.64
CA GLU A 622 10.21 -8.02 -13.87
C GLU A 622 9.03 -7.26 -13.24
N TRP A 623 8.66 -7.68 -12.03
CA TRP A 623 7.43 -7.26 -11.36
C TRP A 623 7.42 -5.78 -10.97
N ILE A 624 8.58 -5.24 -10.60
CA ILE A 624 8.67 -3.87 -10.11
C ILE A 624 8.46 -2.88 -11.26
N TRP A 625 9.03 -3.17 -12.43
CA TRP A 625 8.77 -2.36 -13.62
C TRP A 625 7.33 -2.52 -14.11
N LYS A 626 6.78 -3.71 -13.98
CA LYS A 626 5.37 -3.99 -14.25
C LYS A 626 4.43 -3.16 -13.37
N ASN A 627 4.76 -2.96 -12.09
CA ASN A 627 3.95 -2.19 -11.17
C ASN A 627 4.23 -0.69 -11.19
N ALA A 628 5.47 -0.25 -11.40
CA ALA A 628 5.86 1.14 -11.15
C ALA A 628 6.24 1.94 -12.41
N SER A 629 6.42 1.31 -13.59
CA SER A 629 6.83 2.03 -14.77
C SER A 629 5.73 2.91 -15.37
N ALA A 630 5.95 4.22 -15.43
CA ALA A 630 5.11 5.16 -16.14
C ALA A 630 5.29 5.12 -17.68
N ARG A 631 6.33 4.40 -18.17
CA ARG A 631 6.67 4.32 -19.60
C ARG A 631 6.23 3.02 -20.29
N ALA A 632 5.87 1.99 -19.51
CA ALA A 632 5.46 0.70 -20.06
C ALA A 632 3.95 0.63 -20.28
N PRO A 633 3.46 0.36 -21.51
CA PRO A 633 2.03 0.26 -21.79
C PRO A 633 1.36 -0.92 -21.06
N LEU A 634 2.14 -1.92 -20.61
CA LEU A 634 1.67 -3.08 -19.84
C LEU A 634 1.66 -2.82 -18.32
N SER A 635 2.06 -1.62 -17.87
CA SER A 635 2.15 -1.31 -16.44
C SER A 635 0.79 -1.38 -15.75
N TYR A 636 0.76 -1.95 -14.54
CA TYR A 636 -0.41 -1.93 -13.67
C TYR A 636 -0.79 -0.53 -13.19
N LEU A 637 0.09 0.47 -13.33
CA LEU A 637 -0.27 1.87 -13.04
C LEU A 637 -1.54 2.31 -13.74
N ARG A 638 -1.81 1.80 -14.96
CA ARG A 638 -2.98 2.21 -15.75
C ARG A 638 -4.24 1.39 -15.50
N THR A 639 -4.17 0.28 -14.77
CA THR A 639 -5.28 -0.67 -14.65
C THR A 639 -6.15 -0.39 -13.41
N GLY A 640 -7.36 -0.96 -13.38
CA GLY A 640 -8.20 -0.97 -12.19
C GLY A 640 -7.78 -2.00 -11.12
N GLU A 641 -6.67 -2.68 -11.32
CA GLU A 641 -6.15 -3.72 -10.41
C GLU A 641 -5.28 -3.10 -9.30
N TYR A 642 -5.89 -2.22 -8.50
CA TYR A 642 -5.20 -1.50 -7.44
C TYR A 642 -4.73 -2.39 -6.27
N GLU A 643 -5.13 -3.64 -6.23
CA GLU A 643 -4.65 -4.66 -5.29
C GLU A 643 -3.27 -5.22 -5.63
N MET A 644 -2.72 -4.88 -6.80
CA MET A 644 -1.44 -5.40 -7.25
C MET A 644 -0.24 -4.85 -6.49
N PHE A 645 -0.37 -3.64 -5.94
CA PHE A 645 0.73 -2.94 -5.30
C PHE A 645 0.97 -3.47 -3.88
N GLU A 646 2.25 -3.81 -3.59
CA GLU A 646 2.70 -4.39 -2.32
C GLU A 646 3.75 -3.47 -1.70
N PHE A 647 3.49 -2.94 -0.49
CA PHE A 647 4.35 -1.93 0.12
C PHE A 647 5.80 -2.41 0.30
N ASP A 648 6.76 -1.61 -0.19
CA ASP A 648 8.21 -1.85 -0.08
C ASP A 648 8.69 -3.15 -0.75
N LEU A 649 7.85 -3.78 -1.58
CA LEU A 649 8.27 -4.99 -2.28
C LEU A 649 9.46 -4.68 -3.19
N GLY A 650 9.40 -3.59 -3.93
CA GLY A 650 10.43 -3.20 -4.89
C GLY A 650 11.83 -3.04 -4.30
N MET A 651 11.95 -2.66 -3.05
CA MET A 651 13.23 -2.48 -2.37
C MET A 651 13.77 -3.76 -1.72
N THR A 652 12.97 -4.83 -1.68
CA THR A 652 13.31 -6.05 -0.94
C THR A 652 13.25 -7.33 -1.77
N PHE A 653 12.21 -7.48 -2.61
CA PHE A 653 11.97 -8.68 -3.43
C PHE A 653 11.46 -8.29 -4.82
N ASN A 654 11.87 -9.06 -5.82
CA ASN A 654 11.24 -9.16 -7.12
C ASN A 654 10.98 -10.66 -7.38
N TYR A 655 10.58 -11.07 -8.55
CA TYR A 655 10.28 -12.47 -8.84
C TYR A 655 11.50 -13.38 -8.68
N ALA A 656 12.68 -12.93 -9.12
CA ALA A 656 13.92 -13.69 -8.89
C ALA A 656 14.19 -13.92 -7.40
N GLU A 657 14.09 -12.88 -6.56
CA GLU A 657 14.34 -12.99 -5.13
C GLU A 657 13.29 -13.86 -4.41
N MET A 658 12.04 -13.87 -4.88
CA MET A 658 11.05 -14.83 -4.35
C MET A 658 11.42 -16.28 -4.71
N THR A 659 11.94 -16.52 -5.94
CA THR A 659 12.44 -17.86 -6.31
C THR A 659 13.68 -18.28 -5.52
N TYR A 660 14.49 -17.31 -5.03
CA TYR A 660 15.58 -17.59 -4.10
C TYR A 660 15.08 -18.22 -2.79
N LEU A 661 13.85 -17.90 -2.37
CA LEU A 661 13.19 -18.54 -1.22
C LEU A 661 12.62 -19.91 -1.58
N ILE A 662 12.33 -20.20 -2.84
CA ILE A 662 11.94 -21.53 -3.32
C ILE A 662 13.17 -22.44 -3.41
N CYS A 663 14.30 -21.92 -3.89
CA CYS A 663 15.58 -22.64 -3.98
C CYS A 663 15.95 -23.31 -2.64
N PRO A 664 16.40 -24.61 -2.61
CA PRO A 664 16.89 -25.44 -3.72
C PRO A 664 15.84 -26.33 -4.40
N ARG A 665 14.55 -26.13 -4.09
CA ARG A 665 13.44 -26.91 -4.69
C ARG A 665 13.31 -26.56 -6.18
N PRO A 666 12.94 -27.54 -7.05
CA PRO A 666 12.75 -27.28 -8.48
C PRO A 666 11.75 -26.16 -8.76
N PHE A 667 12.06 -25.33 -9.75
CA PHE A 667 11.23 -24.21 -10.18
C PHE A 667 11.21 -24.09 -11.71
N MET A 668 10.02 -23.91 -12.30
CA MET A 668 9.87 -23.74 -13.74
C MET A 668 8.99 -22.54 -14.07
N VAL A 669 9.31 -21.87 -15.18
CA VAL A 669 8.48 -20.83 -15.81
C VAL A 669 7.94 -21.38 -17.14
N GLU A 670 6.65 -21.15 -17.37
CA GLU A 670 5.97 -21.42 -18.65
C GLU A 670 5.49 -20.09 -19.21
N ARG A 671 5.88 -19.76 -20.46
CA ARG A 671 5.66 -18.45 -21.07
C ARG A 671 5.21 -18.54 -22.53
N GLY A 672 4.01 -18.00 -22.82
CA GLY A 672 3.53 -17.84 -24.19
C GLY A 672 4.05 -16.54 -24.82
N HIS A 673 4.58 -16.58 -26.04
CA HIS A 673 5.12 -15.40 -26.73
C HIS A 673 4.07 -14.32 -26.99
N TRP A 674 2.79 -14.71 -27.19
CA TRP A 674 1.67 -13.81 -27.45
C TRP A 674 0.90 -13.41 -26.19
N ASP A 675 1.41 -13.77 -25.05
CA ASP A 675 0.84 -13.39 -23.76
C ASP A 675 0.99 -11.88 -23.52
N GLY A 676 -0.10 -11.13 -23.60
CA GLY A 676 -0.14 -9.67 -23.45
C GLY A 676 0.09 -9.16 -22.03
N VAL A 677 0.31 -10.06 -21.05
CA VAL A 677 0.48 -9.66 -19.63
C VAL A 677 1.90 -9.18 -19.34
N SER A 678 2.91 -9.66 -20.08
CA SER A 678 4.32 -9.25 -19.89
C SER A 678 5.07 -9.23 -21.22
N TRP A 679 6.32 -8.79 -21.21
CA TRP A 679 7.28 -8.95 -22.30
C TRP A 679 8.24 -10.09 -22.03
N ASP A 680 8.64 -10.81 -23.08
CA ASP A 680 9.59 -11.92 -22.97
C ASP A 680 10.95 -11.48 -22.39
N GLU A 681 11.37 -10.24 -22.69
CA GLU A 681 12.59 -9.64 -22.16
C GLU A 681 12.55 -9.51 -20.63
N TRP A 682 11.42 -9.08 -20.06
CA TRP A 682 11.24 -8.96 -18.62
C TRP A 682 11.22 -10.33 -17.94
N VAL A 683 10.55 -11.29 -18.57
CA VAL A 683 10.53 -12.68 -18.09
C VAL A 683 11.92 -13.28 -18.11
N SER A 684 12.64 -13.13 -19.25
CA SER A 684 14.01 -13.65 -19.44
C SER A 684 14.99 -13.03 -18.47
N TYR A 685 14.87 -11.72 -18.20
CA TYR A 685 15.75 -11.00 -17.27
C TYR A 685 15.64 -11.55 -15.86
N GLU A 686 14.44 -11.68 -15.32
CA GLU A 686 14.21 -12.23 -13.98
C GLU A 686 14.55 -13.72 -13.90
N PHE A 687 14.25 -14.49 -14.97
CA PHE A 687 14.61 -15.91 -14.98
C PHE A 687 16.13 -16.12 -15.07
N ALA A 688 16.87 -15.29 -15.79
CA ALA A 688 18.33 -15.36 -15.83
C ALA A 688 18.96 -15.22 -14.44
N LYS A 689 18.43 -14.30 -13.59
CA LYS A 689 18.87 -14.16 -12.19
C LYS A 689 18.53 -15.41 -11.36
N THR A 690 17.34 -15.97 -11.54
CA THR A 690 16.94 -17.23 -10.91
C THR A 690 17.88 -18.35 -11.32
N ARG A 691 18.09 -18.58 -12.62
CA ARG A 691 18.96 -19.61 -13.15
C ARG A 691 20.39 -19.47 -12.65
N TYR A 692 20.94 -18.28 -12.68
CA TYR A 692 22.28 -17.99 -12.17
C TYR A 692 22.43 -18.40 -10.70
N ARG A 693 21.40 -18.17 -9.85
CA ARG A 693 21.43 -18.58 -8.45
C ARG A 693 21.50 -20.10 -8.27
N TYR A 694 20.71 -20.85 -9.03
CA TYR A 694 20.72 -22.31 -9.00
C TYR A 694 22.04 -22.88 -9.55
N ASP A 695 22.62 -22.27 -10.60
CA ASP A 695 23.90 -22.67 -11.16
C ASP A 695 25.06 -22.45 -10.19
N LEU A 696 25.09 -21.33 -9.45
CA LEU A 696 26.08 -21.08 -8.38
C LEU A 696 26.06 -22.17 -7.30
N LEU A 697 24.90 -22.75 -7.02
CA LEU A 697 24.73 -23.83 -6.05
C LEU A 697 24.98 -25.23 -6.65
N GLY A 698 25.34 -25.32 -7.93
CA GLY A 698 25.57 -26.58 -8.65
C GLY A 698 24.31 -27.39 -8.91
N ILE A 699 23.11 -26.75 -8.91
CA ILE A 699 21.81 -27.40 -9.07
C ILE A 699 20.97 -26.77 -10.19
N GLY A 700 21.62 -26.23 -11.22
CA GLY A 700 20.96 -25.54 -12.32
C GLY A 700 19.92 -26.39 -13.06
N GLU A 701 20.07 -27.71 -13.10
CA GLU A 701 19.14 -28.67 -13.68
C GLU A 701 17.76 -28.69 -13.00
N ARG A 702 17.62 -28.02 -11.82
CA ARG A 702 16.35 -27.87 -11.11
C ARG A 702 15.54 -26.67 -11.55
N THR A 703 16.02 -25.88 -12.51
CA THR A 703 15.25 -24.77 -13.09
C THR A 703 15.14 -24.90 -14.60
N GLU A 704 13.95 -24.65 -15.10
CA GLU A 704 13.66 -24.65 -16.55
C GLU A 704 12.74 -23.48 -16.91
N ILE A 705 12.82 -22.98 -18.13
CA ILE A 705 11.86 -22.07 -18.74
C ILE A 705 11.44 -22.64 -20.08
N GLU A 706 10.14 -22.67 -20.34
CA GLU A 706 9.56 -22.97 -21.63
C GLU A 706 8.98 -21.70 -22.24
N TYR A 707 9.41 -21.37 -23.45
CA TYR A 707 8.73 -20.43 -24.31
C TYR A 707 7.95 -21.20 -25.36
N PHE A 708 6.65 -20.92 -25.49
CA PHE A 708 5.81 -21.56 -26.48
C PHE A 708 5.10 -20.52 -27.38
N ASN A 709 4.73 -20.96 -28.57
CA ASN A 709 4.04 -20.11 -29.54
C ASN A 709 2.54 -20.08 -29.25
N GLY A 710 2.13 -19.38 -28.20
CA GLY A 710 0.74 -19.28 -27.74
C GLY A 710 0.46 -18.01 -26.93
N PRO A 711 -0.82 -17.77 -26.60
CA PRO A 711 -1.28 -16.61 -25.82
C PRO A 711 -1.13 -16.84 -24.31
N HIS A 712 -1.96 -16.14 -23.52
CA HIS A 712 -2.06 -16.29 -22.06
C HIS A 712 -2.86 -17.55 -21.68
N GLU A 713 -2.20 -18.71 -21.69
CA GLU A 713 -2.82 -20.01 -21.46
C GLU A 713 -1.85 -21.03 -20.87
N ILE A 714 -2.37 -22.15 -20.39
CA ILE A 714 -1.59 -23.34 -20.02
C ILE A 714 -1.17 -24.08 -21.28
N ASN A 715 0.11 -24.17 -21.59
CA ASN A 715 0.65 -25.07 -22.62
C ASN A 715 0.73 -26.51 -22.14
N GLY A 716 1.31 -26.71 -20.97
CA GLY A 716 1.43 -28.00 -20.29
C GLY A 716 2.45 -28.96 -20.89
N VAL A 717 3.12 -28.63 -22.00
CA VAL A 717 4.08 -29.56 -22.64
C VAL A 717 5.33 -29.70 -21.79
N GLY A 718 6.10 -28.65 -21.60
CA GLY A 718 7.29 -28.64 -20.75
C GLY A 718 6.94 -28.78 -19.27
N ALA A 719 5.86 -28.12 -18.82
CA ALA A 719 5.42 -28.17 -17.43
C ALA A 719 5.07 -29.59 -16.96
N PHE A 720 4.35 -30.38 -17.77
CA PHE A 720 4.03 -31.76 -17.42
C PHE A 720 5.29 -32.65 -17.42
N ALA A 721 6.19 -32.47 -18.38
CA ALA A 721 7.46 -33.19 -18.40
C ALA A 721 8.32 -32.89 -17.18
N PHE A 722 8.37 -31.60 -16.77
CA PHE A 722 9.08 -31.16 -15.57
C PHE A 722 8.47 -31.75 -14.28
N LEU A 723 7.14 -31.78 -14.17
CA LEU A 723 6.44 -32.43 -13.06
C LEU A 723 6.74 -33.94 -12.99
N GLU A 724 6.69 -34.64 -14.13
CA GLU A 724 7.00 -36.06 -14.22
C GLU A 724 8.45 -36.35 -13.85
N LYS A 725 9.41 -35.58 -14.36
CA LYS A 725 10.84 -35.69 -14.04
C LYS A 725 11.12 -35.58 -12.53
N HIS A 726 10.53 -34.61 -11.87
CA HIS A 726 10.86 -34.30 -10.48
C HIS A 726 9.96 -34.99 -9.43
N LEU A 727 8.77 -35.48 -9.83
CA LEU A 727 7.83 -36.14 -8.92
C LEU A 727 7.83 -37.68 -9.06
N ARG A 728 8.33 -38.23 -10.18
CA ARG A 728 8.33 -39.68 -10.44
C ARG A 728 9.71 -40.28 -10.70
N GLY A 729 10.70 -39.39 -11.05
CA GLY A 729 12.09 -39.79 -11.35
C GLY A 729 12.93 -40.21 -10.14
#